data_f8e6d0d232b040237fe368c056b14af7
#
_entry.id   f8e6d0d232b040237fe368c056b14af7
#
_cell.length_a   1.000
_cell.length_b   1.000
_cell.length_c   1.000
_cell.angle_alpha   90.00
_cell.angle_beta   90.00
_cell.angle_gamma   90.00
#
_symmetry.space_group_name_H-M   'P 1'
#
loop_
_entity.id
_entity.type
_entity.pdbx_description
1 polymer ?
#
loop_
_entity_poly.entity_id
_entity_poly.type
_entity_poly.pdbx_seq_one_letter_code
_entity_poly.pdbx_strand_id
1 'polypeptide(L)'
;MFSNLILRNSHRSRKENGLFFSSLVISIVAFYMILSISTQDVMLFLQKMESDAVDKLLLLIPAFYGMTLGILFFLIYFACKYQFERRRHEFGVYLMLGMRRSKLFGMLLAEDFLTSILAMLIGLPVAVVLSEIVSLVTAKLVGMGIIGHQFSLSWSAIEWTLAGFLAIKLTALLILSGRISRQEIGTLLSQPTNRPKKQMPSVIYGLAAICGSVMLAVAYYMAIQGIAWTKVSMMGLTLLLGIVGTMLLFYGMRALIALIVKKGKGNKQLHVFTFRQIQENVIHQSNSMAISSLLILAALCCFGAGVGIAGTNNLSSGHVIDYTFEDHTAEDSSQVLPNIKAVLKENSLENQFSELFEMRVGRIRTTEDYDNAYSMDAVMDSLRSLPQSEDRDVLLNNLGYATYPYLICLSDYNRLLELSGNPALQLGEKEAAVYIDTEFTTVSRTAMLNQVLAGHPKVELDGSPIHLTGEVQSVNLVTDRSITLSFALILPDESFLYYSQGMYDTYVNAVLSEQALNGNSLMTAYLDLNEKLDETDIEYESYLQNIGRQLFYTIASSYITLYLAIVFLVVANTIVGVQFLMSQQKTGRRYQTLIRLGATYETLCQSAGKQITWFMGLPVLVAAVSSLFGVRALFTGILSSRTRGTVAEMMFVSAAMILLLCVIEYIYMRVVKRSSDRYLLTLMQPQREE
;
A
#
# COMPACT_ATOMS: atom_id res chain seq x y z
N MET A 1 -30.87 -26.60 -34.12
CA MET A 1 -31.87 -26.32 -33.06
C MET A 1 -31.21 -26.03 -31.71
N PHE A 2 -30.26 -26.85 -31.25
CA PHE A 2 -29.58 -26.66 -29.95
C PHE A 2 -28.70 -25.39 -29.90
N SER A 3 -27.93 -25.07 -30.96
CA SER A 3 -27.11 -23.86 -31.04
C SER A 3 -27.95 -22.56 -31.03
N ASN A 4 -29.07 -22.56 -31.74
CA ASN A 4 -30.00 -21.40 -31.74
C ASN A 4 -30.62 -21.16 -30.37
N LEU A 5 -30.86 -22.21 -29.59
CA LEU A 5 -31.36 -22.13 -28.23
C LEU A 5 -30.31 -21.53 -27.28
N ILE A 6 -29.05 -21.92 -27.43
CA ILE A 6 -27.92 -21.35 -26.67
C ILE A 6 -27.76 -19.86 -26.98
N LEU A 7 -27.73 -19.47 -28.25
CA LEU A 7 -27.61 -18.07 -28.68
C LEU A 7 -28.76 -17.20 -28.17
N ARG A 8 -29.99 -17.67 -28.31
CA ARG A 8 -31.19 -16.97 -27.83
C ARG A 8 -31.22 -16.83 -26.31
N ASN A 9 -30.86 -17.88 -25.59
CA ASN A 9 -30.72 -17.84 -24.14
C ASN A 9 -29.59 -16.90 -23.68
N SER A 10 -28.45 -16.94 -24.34
CA SER A 10 -27.33 -16.02 -24.04
C SER A 10 -27.72 -14.55 -24.23
N HIS A 11 -28.46 -14.23 -25.31
CA HIS A 11 -28.92 -12.86 -25.57
C HIS A 11 -29.98 -12.40 -24.55
N ARG A 12 -30.94 -13.26 -24.19
CA ARG A 12 -31.95 -13.00 -23.17
C ARG A 12 -31.30 -12.85 -21.79
N SER A 13 -30.40 -13.74 -21.46
CA SER A 13 -29.65 -13.74 -20.19
C SER A 13 -28.87 -12.43 -19.97
N ARG A 14 -28.29 -11.84 -21.02
CA ARG A 14 -27.59 -10.57 -20.93
C ARG A 14 -28.49 -9.38 -20.65
N LYS A 15 -29.63 -9.28 -21.32
CA LYS A 15 -30.62 -8.23 -21.12
C LYS A 15 -31.21 -8.26 -19.70
N GLU A 16 -31.46 -9.46 -19.19
CA GLU A 16 -32.06 -9.68 -17.86
C GLU A 16 -31.02 -9.67 -16.72
N ASN A 17 -29.75 -9.99 -17.00
CA ASN A 17 -28.67 -10.15 -16.02
C ASN A 17 -27.53 -9.14 -16.21
N GLY A 18 -27.85 -7.88 -16.50
CA GLY A 18 -26.83 -6.82 -16.70
C GLY A 18 -25.83 -6.71 -15.53
N LEU A 19 -26.27 -6.94 -14.29
CA LEU A 19 -25.41 -6.96 -13.11
C LEU A 19 -24.39 -8.12 -13.13
N PHE A 20 -24.80 -9.29 -13.59
CA PHE A 20 -23.90 -10.42 -13.74
C PHE A 20 -22.83 -10.13 -14.81
N PHE A 21 -23.26 -9.63 -15.95
CA PHE A 21 -22.35 -9.31 -17.04
C PHE A 21 -21.36 -8.20 -16.64
N SER A 22 -21.82 -7.14 -15.99
CA SER A 22 -20.93 -6.07 -15.49
C SER A 22 -19.93 -6.59 -14.44
N SER A 23 -20.33 -7.51 -13.56
CA SER A 23 -19.39 -8.11 -12.60
C SER A 23 -18.31 -8.95 -13.27
N LEU A 24 -18.61 -9.61 -14.39
CA LEU A 24 -17.60 -10.33 -15.18
C LEU A 24 -16.63 -9.35 -15.86
N VAL A 25 -17.14 -8.27 -16.45
CA VAL A 25 -16.29 -7.22 -17.05
C VAL A 25 -15.37 -6.62 -15.99
N ILE A 26 -15.90 -6.26 -14.82
CA ILE A 26 -15.11 -5.73 -13.69
C ILE A 26 -14.05 -6.73 -13.23
N SER A 27 -14.39 -8.03 -13.21
CA SER A 27 -13.38 -9.06 -12.87
C SER A 27 -12.24 -9.11 -13.86
N ILE A 28 -12.52 -9.00 -15.17
CA ILE A 28 -11.51 -8.98 -16.23
C ILE A 28 -10.65 -7.73 -16.11
N VAL A 29 -11.27 -6.58 -15.88
CA VAL A 29 -10.56 -5.31 -15.66
C VAL A 29 -9.61 -5.42 -14.48
N ALA A 30 -10.10 -5.90 -13.34
CA ALA A 30 -9.27 -6.07 -12.14
C ALA A 30 -8.13 -7.08 -12.35
N PHE A 31 -8.38 -8.15 -13.10
CA PHE A 31 -7.36 -9.15 -13.44
C PHE A 31 -6.23 -8.54 -14.26
N TYR A 32 -6.59 -7.87 -15.35
CA TYR A 32 -5.61 -7.22 -16.23
C TYR A 32 -4.81 -6.14 -15.49
N MET A 33 -5.50 -5.27 -14.74
CA MET A 33 -4.85 -4.20 -14.00
C MET A 33 -3.76 -4.73 -13.06
N ILE A 34 -4.01 -5.84 -12.37
CA ILE A 34 -3.01 -6.41 -11.46
C ILE A 34 -1.85 -7.04 -12.19
N LEU A 35 -2.12 -7.78 -13.27
CA LEU A 35 -1.08 -8.45 -14.06
C LEU A 35 -0.23 -7.47 -14.87
N SER A 36 -0.76 -6.29 -15.20
CA SER A 36 -0.03 -5.25 -15.94
C SER A 36 0.83 -4.34 -15.07
N ILE A 37 0.79 -4.44 -13.73
CA ILE A 37 1.57 -3.57 -12.83
C ILE A 37 3.06 -3.57 -13.20
N SER A 38 3.65 -4.74 -13.42
CA SER A 38 5.09 -4.90 -13.71
C SER A 38 5.53 -4.29 -15.06
N THR A 39 4.60 -4.02 -15.96
CA THR A 39 4.87 -3.45 -17.28
C THR A 39 4.50 -1.97 -17.39
N GLN A 40 4.06 -1.35 -16.31
CA GLN A 40 3.76 0.08 -16.27
C GLN A 40 5.03 0.92 -16.25
N ASP A 41 4.99 2.14 -16.82
CA ASP A 41 6.14 3.04 -16.95
C ASP A 41 6.92 3.23 -15.64
N VAL A 42 6.21 3.43 -14.54
CA VAL A 42 6.82 3.60 -13.22
C VAL A 42 7.61 2.35 -12.81
N MET A 43 7.06 1.15 -13.04
CA MET A 43 7.74 -0.10 -12.70
C MET A 43 8.91 -0.39 -13.64
N LEU A 44 8.78 -0.07 -14.94
CA LEU A 44 9.87 -0.18 -15.90
C LEU A 44 11.01 0.79 -15.60
N PHE A 45 10.66 2.02 -15.18
CA PHE A 45 11.65 2.99 -14.72
C PHE A 45 12.39 2.46 -13.47
N LEU A 46 11.66 1.96 -12.48
CA LEU A 46 12.24 1.40 -11.26
C LEU A 46 13.12 0.16 -11.55
N GLN A 47 12.80 -0.65 -12.56
CA GLN A 47 13.63 -1.80 -12.99
C GLN A 47 14.93 -1.40 -13.67
N LYS A 48 15.00 -0.22 -14.32
CA LYS A 48 16.24 0.31 -14.90
C LYS A 48 17.21 0.82 -13.84
N MET A 49 16.74 1.09 -12.64
CA MET A 49 17.57 1.48 -11.51
C MET A 49 18.14 0.20 -10.88
N GLU A 50 19.35 -0.20 -11.24
CA GLU A 50 20.03 -1.36 -10.68
C GLU A 50 20.15 -1.27 -9.16
N SER A 51 19.35 -2.04 -8.44
CA SER A 51 19.45 -2.12 -6.99
C SER A 51 18.87 -3.44 -6.50
N ASP A 52 19.56 -4.10 -5.59
CA ASP A 52 19.09 -5.31 -4.86
C ASP A 52 17.69 -5.15 -4.23
N ALA A 53 17.29 -3.91 -4.01
CA ALA A 53 15.99 -3.56 -3.47
C ALA A 53 14.86 -3.80 -4.49
N VAL A 54 15.14 -3.60 -5.79
CA VAL A 54 14.19 -3.88 -6.90
C VAL A 54 13.87 -5.37 -6.94
N ASP A 55 14.88 -6.21 -6.85
CA ASP A 55 14.72 -7.66 -6.90
C ASP A 55 13.91 -8.18 -5.72
N LYS A 56 14.15 -7.66 -4.51
CA LYS A 56 13.37 -8.01 -3.32
C LYS A 56 11.91 -7.59 -3.42
N LEU A 57 11.61 -6.45 -4.03
CA LEU A 57 10.23 -5.98 -4.23
C LEU A 57 9.53 -6.77 -5.33
N LEU A 58 10.23 -7.07 -6.43
CA LEU A 58 9.72 -7.93 -7.49
C LEU A 58 9.35 -9.32 -6.96
N LEU A 59 10.05 -9.81 -5.95
CA LEU A 59 9.73 -11.08 -5.27
C LEU A 59 8.41 -11.02 -4.48
N LEU A 60 7.95 -9.82 -4.05
CA LEU A 60 6.66 -9.65 -3.37
C LEU A 60 5.48 -9.58 -4.34
N ILE A 61 5.69 -9.18 -5.60
CA ILE A 61 4.63 -9.05 -6.61
C ILE A 61 3.84 -10.37 -6.79
N PRO A 62 4.47 -11.56 -6.91
CA PRO A 62 3.74 -12.83 -6.99
C PRO A 62 2.85 -13.12 -5.79
N ALA A 63 3.22 -12.69 -4.58
CA ALA A 63 2.38 -12.85 -3.39
C ALA A 63 1.11 -11.99 -3.50
N PHE A 64 1.22 -10.75 -3.99
CA PHE A 64 0.08 -9.90 -4.28
C PHE A 64 -0.81 -10.48 -5.37
N TYR A 65 -0.21 -11.07 -6.42
CA TYR A 65 -0.97 -11.77 -7.45
C TYR A 65 -1.78 -12.93 -6.87
N GLY A 66 -1.17 -13.77 -6.03
CA GLY A 66 -1.85 -14.90 -5.39
C GLY A 66 -3.02 -14.47 -4.51
N MET A 67 -2.83 -13.42 -3.69
CA MET A 67 -3.89 -12.88 -2.85
C MET A 67 -5.05 -12.35 -3.69
N THR A 68 -4.76 -11.62 -4.74
CA THR A 68 -5.77 -11.01 -5.60
C THR A 68 -6.50 -12.05 -6.44
N LEU A 69 -5.81 -13.08 -6.92
CA LEU A 69 -6.45 -14.24 -7.59
C LEU A 69 -7.49 -14.88 -6.68
N GLY A 70 -7.20 -15.06 -5.38
CA GLY A 70 -8.16 -15.55 -4.40
C GLY A 70 -9.40 -14.65 -4.29
N ILE A 71 -9.22 -13.34 -4.23
CA ILE A 71 -10.31 -12.37 -4.14
C ILE A 71 -11.18 -12.41 -5.41
N LEU A 72 -10.56 -12.42 -6.58
CA LEU A 72 -11.25 -12.49 -7.87
C LEU A 72 -11.99 -13.82 -8.07
N PHE A 73 -11.43 -14.93 -7.56
CA PHE A 73 -12.15 -16.20 -7.53
C PHE A 73 -13.48 -16.07 -6.79
N PHE A 74 -13.49 -15.45 -5.60
CA PHE A 74 -14.73 -15.24 -4.87
C PHE A 74 -15.71 -14.33 -5.62
N LEU A 75 -15.24 -13.28 -6.28
CA LEU A 75 -16.09 -12.38 -7.07
C LEU A 75 -16.78 -13.15 -8.21
N ILE A 76 -16.02 -13.90 -9.00
CA ILE A 76 -16.53 -14.68 -10.13
C ILE A 76 -17.45 -15.79 -9.62
N TYR A 77 -17.06 -16.48 -8.55
CA TYR A 77 -17.89 -17.52 -7.94
C TYR A 77 -19.26 -16.99 -7.48
N PHE A 78 -19.29 -15.84 -6.79
CA PHE A 78 -20.55 -15.24 -6.35
C PHE A 78 -21.39 -14.77 -7.53
N ALA A 79 -20.78 -14.20 -8.56
CA ALA A 79 -21.48 -13.79 -9.78
C ALA A 79 -22.12 -15.01 -10.50
N CYS A 80 -21.36 -16.08 -10.70
CA CYS A 80 -21.86 -17.33 -11.29
C CYS A 80 -22.96 -17.96 -10.42
N LYS A 81 -22.77 -18.01 -9.10
CA LYS A 81 -23.78 -18.52 -8.17
C LYS A 81 -25.10 -17.76 -8.29
N TYR A 82 -25.03 -16.45 -8.46
CA TYR A 82 -26.21 -15.62 -8.68
C TYR A 82 -26.96 -16.02 -9.95
N GLN A 83 -26.26 -16.10 -11.07
CA GLN A 83 -26.86 -16.50 -12.34
C GLN A 83 -27.56 -17.85 -12.23
N PHE A 84 -26.90 -18.85 -11.61
CA PHE A 84 -27.45 -20.18 -11.41
C PHE A 84 -28.68 -20.20 -10.49
N GLU A 85 -28.66 -19.48 -9.37
CA GLU A 85 -29.79 -19.41 -8.45
C GLU A 85 -31.02 -18.75 -9.10
N ARG A 86 -30.81 -17.75 -9.96
CA ARG A 86 -31.89 -17.05 -10.67
C ARG A 86 -32.58 -17.96 -11.69
N ARG A 87 -31.83 -18.79 -12.39
CA ARG A 87 -32.32 -19.69 -13.45
C ARG A 87 -32.67 -21.10 -12.95
N ARG A 88 -32.62 -21.30 -11.65
CA ARG A 88 -32.86 -22.61 -11.03
C ARG A 88 -34.17 -23.25 -11.46
N HIS A 89 -35.25 -22.49 -11.56
CA HIS A 89 -36.56 -22.97 -12.00
C HIS A 89 -36.52 -23.42 -13.46
N GLU A 90 -35.88 -22.70 -14.36
CA GLU A 90 -35.70 -23.07 -15.76
C GLU A 90 -34.99 -24.46 -15.86
N PHE A 91 -33.94 -24.66 -15.05
CA PHE A 91 -33.24 -25.95 -15.01
C PHE A 91 -34.12 -27.09 -14.53
N GLY A 92 -34.96 -26.82 -13.55
CA GLY A 92 -35.98 -27.79 -13.09
C GLY A 92 -36.96 -28.18 -14.21
N VAL A 93 -37.43 -27.22 -14.99
CA VAL A 93 -38.32 -27.44 -16.12
C VAL A 93 -37.62 -28.25 -17.22
N TYR A 94 -36.37 -27.94 -17.59
CA TYR A 94 -35.63 -28.73 -18.58
C TYR A 94 -35.43 -30.18 -18.17
N LEU A 95 -35.17 -30.45 -16.88
CA LEU A 95 -35.05 -31.82 -16.35
C LEU A 95 -36.40 -32.54 -16.35
N MET A 96 -37.51 -31.82 -16.05
CA MET A 96 -38.86 -32.40 -16.13
C MET A 96 -39.26 -32.77 -17.57
N LEU A 97 -38.84 -32.00 -18.56
CA LEU A 97 -39.04 -32.28 -19.97
C LEU A 97 -38.14 -33.42 -20.50
N GLY A 98 -37.42 -34.13 -19.62
CA GLY A 98 -36.61 -35.30 -19.97
C GLY A 98 -35.20 -35.00 -20.43
N MET A 99 -34.68 -33.79 -20.26
CA MET A 99 -33.29 -33.47 -20.56
C MET A 99 -32.34 -34.21 -19.61
N ARG A 100 -31.36 -34.95 -20.16
CA ARG A 100 -30.30 -35.59 -19.34
C ARG A 100 -29.45 -34.55 -18.65
N ARG A 101 -29.07 -34.80 -17.39
CA ARG A 101 -28.24 -33.86 -16.56
C ARG A 101 -26.92 -33.47 -17.25
N SER A 102 -26.27 -34.41 -17.95
CA SER A 102 -25.04 -34.14 -18.72
C SER A 102 -25.28 -33.17 -19.88
N LYS A 103 -26.45 -33.29 -20.56
CA LYS A 103 -26.82 -32.42 -21.68
C LYS A 103 -27.17 -31.02 -21.19
N LEU A 104 -27.83 -30.90 -20.03
CA LEU A 104 -28.05 -29.63 -19.35
C LEU A 104 -26.72 -28.95 -18.96
N PHE A 105 -25.79 -29.73 -18.41
CA PHE A 105 -24.45 -29.23 -18.06
C PHE A 105 -23.70 -28.70 -19.29
N GLY A 106 -23.65 -29.45 -20.39
CA GLY A 106 -23.02 -29.03 -21.62
C GLY A 106 -23.64 -27.73 -22.20
N MET A 107 -24.98 -27.58 -22.10
CA MET A 107 -25.68 -26.38 -22.51
C MET A 107 -25.26 -25.16 -21.67
N LEU A 108 -25.22 -25.32 -20.35
CA LEU A 108 -24.79 -24.27 -19.43
C LEU A 108 -23.32 -23.84 -19.67
N LEU A 109 -22.46 -24.83 -19.91
CA LEU A 109 -21.04 -24.60 -20.24
C LEU A 109 -20.91 -23.79 -21.52
N ALA A 110 -21.59 -24.15 -22.58
CA ALA A 110 -21.53 -23.46 -23.87
C ALA A 110 -22.11 -22.03 -23.78
N GLU A 111 -23.22 -21.85 -23.07
CA GLU A 111 -23.82 -20.53 -22.85
C GLU A 111 -22.91 -19.61 -22.03
N ASP A 112 -22.29 -20.17 -20.98
CA ASP A 112 -21.39 -19.42 -20.11
C ASP A 112 -20.08 -19.08 -20.81
N PHE A 113 -19.56 -19.98 -21.64
CA PHE A 113 -18.38 -19.73 -22.50
C PHE A 113 -18.63 -18.58 -23.49
N LEU A 114 -19.78 -18.57 -24.16
CA LEU A 114 -20.16 -17.49 -25.07
C LEU A 114 -20.26 -16.14 -24.35
N THR A 115 -20.83 -16.14 -23.14
CA THR A 115 -20.94 -14.94 -22.31
C THR A 115 -19.55 -14.45 -21.86
N SER A 116 -18.62 -15.39 -21.61
CA SER A 116 -17.24 -15.09 -21.24
C SER A 116 -16.47 -14.42 -22.35
N ILE A 117 -16.57 -14.95 -23.58
CA ILE A 117 -15.90 -14.35 -24.76
C ILE A 117 -16.38 -12.89 -24.95
N LEU A 118 -17.68 -12.64 -24.83
CA LEU A 118 -18.22 -11.29 -24.97
C LEU A 118 -17.79 -10.36 -23.84
N ALA A 119 -17.72 -10.90 -22.60
CA ALA A 119 -17.20 -10.13 -21.48
C ALA A 119 -15.71 -9.79 -21.68
N MET A 120 -14.92 -10.68 -22.27
CA MET A 120 -13.51 -10.44 -22.61
C MET A 120 -13.35 -9.39 -23.72
N LEU A 121 -14.16 -9.50 -24.80
CA LEU A 121 -14.13 -8.52 -25.90
C LEU A 121 -14.42 -7.09 -25.46
N ILE A 122 -15.24 -6.92 -24.43
CA ILE A 122 -15.54 -5.59 -23.85
C ILE A 122 -14.58 -5.26 -22.70
N GLY A 123 -14.28 -6.25 -21.86
CA GLY A 123 -13.50 -6.06 -20.64
C GLY A 123 -12.04 -5.73 -20.88
N LEU A 124 -11.38 -6.38 -21.84
CA LEU A 124 -9.96 -6.15 -22.12
C LEU A 124 -9.66 -4.74 -22.64
N PRO A 125 -10.36 -4.18 -23.64
CA PRO A 125 -10.14 -2.80 -24.05
C PRO A 125 -10.38 -1.79 -22.92
N VAL A 126 -11.44 -2.00 -22.14
CA VAL A 126 -11.73 -1.15 -20.97
C VAL A 126 -10.62 -1.29 -19.91
N ALA A 127 -10.11 -2.50 -19.71
CA ALA A 127 -9.04 -2.78 -18.77
C ALA A 127 -7.74 -2.06 -19.13
N VAL A 128 -7.33 -2.10 -20.39
CA VAL A 128 -6.14 -1.40 -20.91
C VAL A 128 -6.27 0.11 -20.67
N VAL A 129 -7.38 0.72 -21.07
CA VAL A 129 -7.59 2.17 -20.89
C VAL A 129 -7.62 2.54 -19.40
N LEU A 130 -8.31 1.77 -18.56
CA LEU A 130 -8.35 2.05 -17.12
C LEU A 130 -7.01 1.84 -16.43
N SER A 131 -6.24 0.84 -16.84
CA SER A 131 -4.89 0.58 -16.35
C SER A 131 -3.99 1.78 -16.60
N GLU A 132 -4.01 2.36 -17.81
CA GLU A 132 -3.26 3.57 -18.14
C GLU A 132 -3.70 4.78 -17.33
N ILE A 133 -5.00 5.02 -17.21
CA ILE A 133 -5.53 6.13 -16.41
C ILE A 133 -5.10 6.00 -14.94
N VAL A 134 -5.20 4.79 -14.37
CA VAL A 134 -4.80 4.55 -12.97
C VAL A 134 -3.30 4.69 -12.81
N SER A 135 -2.50 4.20 -13.75
CA SER A 135 -1.05 4.37 -13.77
C SER A 135 -0.66 5.85 -13.76
N LEU A 136 -1.22 6.65 -14.66
CA LEU A 136 -0.97 8.10 -14.73
C LEU A 136 -1.37 8.83 -13.45
N VAL A 137 -2.54 8.51 -12.90
CA VAL A 137 -3.01 9.13 -11.65
C VAL A 137 -2.12 8.76 -10.47
N THR A 138 -1.75 7.50 -10.36
CA THR A 138 -0.87 7.03 -9.27
C THR A 138 0.55 7.57 -9.43
N ALA A 139 1.10 7.61 -10.64
CA ALA A 139 2.40 8.22 -10.92
C ALA A 139 2.42 9.71 -10.51
N LYS A 140 1.37 10.46 -10.86
CA LYS A 140 1.25 11.87 -10.46
C LYS A 140 1.13 12.04 -8.95
N LEU A 141 0.38 11.19 -8.26
CA LEU A 141 0.23 11.23 -6.80
C LEU A 141 1.54 10.93 -6.06
N VAL A 142 2.37 10.08 -6.64
CA VAL A 142 3.68 9.71 -6.07
C VAL A 142 4.80 10.70 -6.44
N GLY A 143 4.50 11.73 -7.25
CA GLY A 143 5.47 12.73 -7.68
C GLY A 143 6.26 12.37 -8.94
N MET A 144 5.96 11.25 -9.57
CA MET A 144 6.62 10.75 -10.79
C MET A 144 5.98 11.27 -12.09
N GLY A 145 5.20 12.35 -12.02
CA GLY A 145 4.47 12.90 -13.19
C GLY A 145 5.35 13.49 -14.31
N ILE A 146 6.66 13.43 -14.19
CA ILE A 146 7.65 14.01 -15.11
C ILE A 146 8.26 12.97 -16.05
N ILE A 147 8.02 11.68 -15.81
CA ILE A 147 8.50 10.60 -16.70
C ILE A 147 7.64 10.62 -17.96
N GLY A 148 8.29 10.70 -19.13
CA GLY A 148 7.61 10.67 -20.42
C GLY A 148 6.72 9.43 -20.53
N HIS A 149 5.40 9.65 -20.55
CA HIS A 149 4.44 8.57 -20.63
C HIS A 149 4.51 7.88 -21.99
N GLN A 150 4.75 6.58 -21.99
CA GLN A 150 4.60 5.72 -23.16
C GLN A 150 3.43 4.77 -22.94
N PHE A 151 2.53 4.70 -23.92
CA PHE A 151 1.40 3.77 -23.83
C PHE A 151 1.90 2.32 -23.72
N SER A 152 1.63 1.69 -22.59
CA SER A 152 2.12 0.36 -22.27
C SER A 152 1.05 -0.72 -22.51
N LEU A 153 1.16 -1.46 -23.59
CA LEU A 153 0.32 -2.64 -23.83
C LEU A 153 1.05 -3.92 -23.42
N SER A 154 0.63 -4.51 -22.32
CA SER A 154 1.21 -5.77 -21.85
C SER A 154 0.52 -6.98 -22.49
N TRP A 155 1.16 -7.58 -23.48
CA TRP A 155 0.68 -8.82 -24.10
C TRP A 155 0.65 -10.00 -23.13
N SER A 156 1.64 -10.12 -22.26
CA SER A 156 1.70 -11.15 -21.23
C SER A 156 0.53 -11.01 -20.24
N ALA A 157 0.20 -9.79 -19.82
CA ALA A 157 -0.96 -9.54 -18.96
C ALA A 157 -2.28 -9.92 -19.64
N ILE A 158 -2.43 -9.69 -20.95
CA ILE A 158 -3.60 -10.13 -21.73
C ILE A 158 -3.72 -11.66 -21.71
N GLU A 159 -2.64 -12.37 -22.03
CA GLU A 159 -2.61 -13.85 -22.08
C GLU A 159 -2.93 -14.46 -20.72
N TRP A 160 -2.30 -13.99 -19.66
CA TRP A 160 -2.55 -14.47 -18.30
C TRP A 160 -3.94 -14.09 -17.79
N THR A 161 -4.48 -12.93 -18.19
CA THR A 161 -5.87 -12.55 -17.88
C THR A 161 -6.86 -13.50 -18.54
N LEU A 162 -6.64 -13.81 -19.82
CA LEU A 162 -7.45 -14.77 -20.57
C LEU A 162 -7.45 -16.16 -19.91
N ALA A 163 -6.25 -16.70 -19.69
CA ALA A 163 -6.07 -18.02 -19.10
C ALA A 163 -6.61 -18.10 -17.67
N GLY A 164 -6.25 -17.15 -16.82
CA GLY A 164 -6.65 -17.12 -15.41
C GLY A 164 -8.16 -16.92 -15.23
N PHE A 165 -8.78 -15.99 -15.96
CA PHE A 165 -10.22 -15.76 -15.90
C PHE A 165 -11.00 -17.00 -16.34
N LEU A 166 -10.60 -17.64 -17.46
CA LEU A 166 -11.25 -18.87 -17.93
C LEU A 166 -11.08 -20.03 -16.95
N ALA A 167 -9.89 -20.21 -16.38
CA ALA A 167 -9.61 -21.24 -15.39
C ALA A 167 -10.45 -21.06 -14.11
N ILE A 168 -10.50 -19.84 -13.57
CA ILE A 168 -11.32 -19.53 -12.39
C ILE A 168 -12.80 -19.74 -12.69
N LYS A 169 -13.25 -19.28 -13.85
CA LYS A 169 -14.64 -19.39 -14.24
C LYS A 169 -15.06 -20.84 -14.44
N LEU A 170 -14.23 -21.65 -15.10
CA LEU A 170 -14.46 -23.09 -15.26
C LEU A 170 -14.53 -23.79 -13.90
N THR A 171 -13.61 -23.48 -12.99
CA THR A 171 -13.60 -24.05 -11.64
C THR A 171 -14.87 -23.68 -10.87
N ALA A 172 -15.27 -22.40 -10.89
CA ALA A 172 -16.53 -21.95 -10.27
C ALA A 172 -17.75 -22.67 -10.85
N LEU A 173 -17.78 -22.85 -12.17
CA LEU A 173 -18.86 -23.51 -12.88
C LEU A 173 -18.93 -25.01 -12.55
N LEU A 174 -17.79 -25.70 -12.47
CA LEU A 174 -17.72 -27.11 -12.06
C LEU A 174 -18.26 -27.29 -10.64
N ILE A 175 -17.85 -26.44 -9.70
CA ILE A 175 -18.34 -26.49 -8.31
C ILE A 175 -19.85 -26.26 -8.24
N LEU A 176 -20.36 -25.26 -8.96
CA LEU A 176 -21.78 -24.89 -8.92
C LEU A 176 -22.64 -25.92 -9.65
N SER A 177 -22.24 -26.40 -10.82
CA SER A 177 -22.99 -27.41 -11.57
C SER A 177 -23.01 -28.76 -10.86
N GLY A 178 -21.90 -29.14 -10.20
CA GLY A 178 -21.86 -30.33 -9.35
C GLY A 178 -22.85 -30.25 -8.19
N ARG A 179 -23.06 -29.06 -7.62
CA ARG A 179 -24.13 -28.85 -6.62
C ARG A 179 -25.53 -28.98 -7.19
N ILE A 180 -25.79 -28.41 -8.37
CA ILE A 180 -27.11 -28.43 -9.01
C ILE A 180 -27.45 -29.84 -9.48
N SER A 181 -26.48 -30.57 -10.06
CA SER A 181 -26.69 -31.93 -10.55
C SER A 181 -27.05 -32.94 -9.43
N ARG A 182 -26.68 -32.67 -8.19
CA ARG A 182 -27.00 -33.46 -7.01
C ARG A 182 -28.35 -33.09 -6.37
N GLN A 183 -29.00 -32.01 -6.79
CA GLN A 183 -30.29 -31.57 -6.23
C GLN A 183 -31.44 -32.35 -6.87
N GLU A 184 -32.47 -32.63 -6.07
CA GLU A 184 -33.70 -33.25 -6.55
C GLU A 184 -34.50 -32.25 -7.40
N ILE A 185 -35.19 -32.75 -8.44
CA ILE A 185 -35.98 -31.92 -9.37
C ILE A 185 -37.06 -31.14 -8.61
N GLY A 186 -37.70 -31.75 -7.61
CA GLY A 186 -38.67 -31.06 -6.75
C GLY A 186 -38.11 -29.88 -6.00
N THR A 187 -36.82 -29.95 -5.56
CA THR A 187 -36.15 -28.82 -4.89
C THR A 187 -35.74 -27.74 -5.87
N LEU A 188 -35.47 -28.04 -7.14
CA LEU A 188 -35.15 -27.09 -8.20
C LEU A 188 -36.40 -26.29 -8.63
N LEU A 189 -37.56 -26.92 -8.68
CA LEU A 189 -38.83 -26.30 -9.04
C LEU A 189 -39.47 -25.54 -7.90
N SER A 190 -39.28 -26.03 -6.67
CA SER A 190 -39.74 -25.28 -5.49
C SER A 190 -38.94 -23.99 -5.38
N GLN A 191 -39.64 -22.88 -5.19
CA GLN A 191 -38.98 -21.63 -4.90
C GLN A 191 -38.13 -21.77 -3.62
N PRO A 192 -36.99 -21.12 -3.54
CA PRO A 192 -36.16 -21.19 -2.37
C PRO A 192 -36.95 -20.65 -1.17
N THR A 193 -37.63 -21.56 -0.50
CA THR A 193 -38.22 -21.25 0.80
C THR A 193 -37.02 -21.15 1.73
N ASN A 194 -36.77 -19.95 2.26
CA ASN A 194 -35.80 -19.76 3.33
C ASN A 194 -36.24 -20.70 4.48
N ARG A 195 -35.76 -21.95 4.47
CA ARG A 195 -35.90 -22.79 5.65
C ARG A 195 -35.27 -22.02 6.80
N PRO A 196 -36.00 -21.76 7.88
CA PRO A 196 -35.42 -21.03 9.01
C PRO A 196 -34.20 -21.84 9.47
N LYS A 197 -33.02 -21.31 9.26
CA LYS A 197 -31.81 -21.87 9.90
C LYS A 197 -32.09 -21.94 11.38
N LYS A 198 -31.87 -23.13 11.99
CA LYS A 198 -32.02 -23.36 13.42
C LYS A 198 -31.43 -22.16 14.19
N GLN A 199 -32.31 -21.38 14.79
CA GLN A 199 -31.88 -20.15 15.41
C GLN A 199 -31.22 -20.50 16.74
N MET A 200 -29.92 -20.18 16.88
CA MET A 200 -29.25 -20.27 18.18
C MET A 200 -29.79 -19.22 19.13
N PRO A 201 -29.71 -19.42 20.46
CA PRO A 201 -30.13 -18.45 21.45
C PRO A 201 -29.42 -17.09 21.22
N SER A 202 -30.13 -16.00 21.46
CA SER A 202 -29.62 -14.63 21.26
C SER A 202 -28.32 -14.36 22.05
N VAL A 203 -28.12 -15.05 23.15
CA VAL A 203 -26.94 -14.96 24.01
C VAL A 203 -25.67 -15.38 23.27
N ILE A 204 -25.72 -16.43 22.42
CA ILE A 204 -24.55 -16.90 21.65
C ILE A 204 -24.09 -15.83 20.66
N TYR A 205 -25.01 -15.13 20.01
CA TYR A 205 -24.68 -14.03 19.10
C TYR A 205 -24.10 -12.84 19.89
N GLY A 206 -24.60 -12.54 21.08
CA GLY A 206 -24.04 -11.54 21.94
C GLY A 206 -22.60 -11.85 22.37
N LEU A 207 -22.35 -13.09 22.80
CA LEU A 207 -21.00 -13.57 23.13
C LEU A 207 -20.06 -13.52 21.92
N ALA A 208 -20.52 -13.90 20.73
CA ALA A 208 -19.72 -13.81 19.50
C ALA A 208 -19.36 -12.35 19.17
N ALA A 209 -20.29 -11.39 19.35
CA ALA A 209 -20.00 -9.97 19.16
C ALA A 209 -18.94 -9.46 20.14
N ILE A 210 -19.05 -9.81 21.41
CA ILE A 210 -18.09 -9.40 22.46
C ILE A 210 -16.72 -10.02 22.16
N CYS A 211 -16.67 -11.33 21.90
CA CYS A 211 -15.42 -12.01 21.58
C CYS A 211 -14.76 -11.41 20.32
N GLY A 212 -15.53 -11.15 19.27
CA GLY A 212 -15.04 -10.49 18.05
C GLY A 212 -14.48 -9.08 18.33
N SER A 213 -15.17 -8.30 19.15
CA SER A 213 -14.71 -6.95 19.55
C SER A 213 -13.42 -7.01 20.37
N VAL A 214 -13.30 -7.97 21.29
CA VAL A 214 -12.07 -8.15 22.10
C VAL A 214 -10.90 -8.57 21.20
N MET A 215 -11.13 -9.52 20.27
CA MET A 215 -10.08 -9.94 19.32
C MET A 215 -9.61 -8.77 18.44
N LEU A 216 -10.52 -7.92 17.96
CA LEU A 216 -10.17 -6.72 17.22
C LEU A 216 -9.40 -5.72 18.10
N ALA A 217 -9.81 -5.49 19.34
CA ALA A 217 -9.12 -4.60 20.27
C ALA A 217 -7.67 -5.07 20.53
N VAL A 218 -7.45 -6.40 20.69
CA VAL A 218 -6.12 -6.99 20.85
C VAL A 218 -5.31 -6.80 19.54
N ALA A 219 -5.91 -7.03 18.38
CA ALA A 219 -5.22 -6.80 17.10
C ALA A 219 -4.82 -5.34 16.91
N TYR A 220 -5.68 -4.38 17.28
CA TYR A 220 -5.37 -2.95 17.24
C TYR A 220 -4.27 -2.57 18.21
N TYR A 221 -4.28 -3.11 19.42
CA TYR A 221 -3.21 -2.91 20.39
C TYR A 221 -1.87 -3.40 19.86
N MET A 222 -1.82 -4.62 19.30
CA MET A 222 -0.61 -5.18 18.68
C MET A 222 -0.12 -4.32 17.50
N ALA A 223 -1.05 -3.75 16.72
CA ALA A 223 -0.75 -2.84 15.61
C ALA A 223 -0.13 -1.52 16.09
N ILE A 224 -0.69 -0.90 17.15
CA ILE A 224 -0.20 0.38 17.71
C ILE A 224 1.20 0.21 18.30
N GLN A 225 1.42 -0.87 19.06
CA GLN A 225 2.68 -1.13 19.76
C GLN A 225 3.78 -1.68 18.83
N GLY A 226 3.50 -1.90 17.54
CA GLY A 226 4.47 -2.47 16.62
C GLY A 226 4.79 -3.96 16.85
N ILE A 227 4.11 -4.63 17.80
CA ILE A 227 4.33 -6.05 18.13
C ILE A 227 4.12 -6.93 16.89
N ALA A 228 3.23 -6.52 15.98
CA ALA A 228 2.97 -7.23 14.74
C ALA A 228 4.23 -7.43 13.85
N TRP A 229 5.23 -6.57 13.98
CA TRP A 229 6.46 -6.59 13.16
C TRP A 229 7.66 -7.24 13.84
N THR A 230 7.56 -7.62 15.12
CA THR A 230 8.68 -8.24 15.83
C THR A 230 9.05 -9.61 15.28
N LYS A 231 8.07 -10.42 14.85
CA LYS A 231 8.26 -11.75 14.25
C LYS A 231 7.16 -12.04 13.24
N VAL A 232 7.46 -12.82 12.20
CA VAL A 232 6.47 -13.26 11.18
C VAL A 232 5.26 -13.96 11.82
N SER A 233 5.47 -14.73 12.89
CA SER A 233 4.38 -15.38 13.64
C SER A 233 3.45 -14.38 14.32
N MET A 234 3.96 -13.26 14.85
CA MET A 234 3.15 -12.20 15.45
C MET A 234 2.37 -11.42 14.40
N MET A 235 2.94 -11.20 13.22
CA MET A 235 2.23 -10.62 12.08
C MET A 235 1.06 -11.54 11.67
N GLY A 236 1.32 -12.84 11.50
CA GLY A 236 0.28 -13.82 11.18
C GLY A 236 -0.81 -13.87 12.25
N LEU A 237 -0.47 -13.82 13.54
CA LEU A 237 -1.42 -13.80 14.65
C LEU A 237 -2.29 -12.53 14.61
N THR A 238 -1.70 -11.36 14.39
CA THR A 238 -2.43 -10.08 14.31
C THR A 238 -3.42 -10.09 13.16
N LEU A 239 -3.02 -10.57 11.98
CA LEU A 239 -3.91 -10.72 10.83
C LEU A 239 -5.03 -11.71 11.10
N LEU A 240 -4.73 -12.86 11.71
CA LEU A 240 -5.72 -13.87 12.06
C LEU A 240 -6.74 -13.33 13.06
N LEU A 241 -6.29 -12.64 14.11
CA LEU A 241 -7.17 -11.98 15.08
C LEU A 241 -8.06 -10.92 14.41
N GLY A 242 -7.53 -10.14 13.48
CA GLY A 242 -8.27 -9.16 12.70
C GLY A 242 -9.36 -9.80 11.83
N ILE A 243 -9.02 -10.85 11.09
CA ILE A 243 -9.94 -11.56 10.19
C ILE A 243 -11.02 -12.27 10.99
N VAL A 244 -10.65 -13.11 11.96
CA VAL A 244 -11.58 -13.89 12.77
C VAL A 244 -12.43 -12.96 13.65
N GLY A 245 -11.81 -11.91 14.23
CA GLY A 245 -12.51 -10.90 15.01
C GLY A 245 -13.59 -10.19 14.20
N THR A 246 -13.28 -9.78 12.97
CA THR A 246 -14.25 -9.17 12.05
C THR A 246 -15.38 -10.13 11.69
N MET A 247 -15.07 -11.41 11.39
CA MET A 247 -16.09 -12.41 11.09
C MET A 247 -17.02 -12.66 12.28
N LEU A 248 -16.48 -12.80 13.50
CA LEU A 248 -17.27 -12.97 14.72
C LEU A 248 -18.10 -11.74 15.06
N LEU A 249 -17.55 -10.54 14.84
CA LEU A 249 -18.29 -9.28 15.04
C LEU A 249 -19.54 -9.24 14.14
N PHE A 250 -19.39 -9.49 12.83
CA PHE A 250 -20.53 -9.49 11.90
C PHE A 250 -21.52 -10.64 12.19
N TYR A 251 -21.02 -11.80 12.60
CA TYR A 251 -21.88 -12.91 13.02
C TYR A 251 -22.70 -12.54 14.27
N GLY A 252 -22.08 -11.87 15.23
CA GLY A 252 -22.71 -11.44 16.48
C GLY A 252 -23.57 -10.19 16.35
N MET A 253 -23.46 -9.42 15.27
CA MET A 253 -24.18 -8.14 15.05
C MET A 253 -25.71 -8.32 15.04
N ARG A 254 -26.18 -9.54 14.79
CA ARG A 254 -27.59 -9.92 14.93
C ARG A 254 -28.16 -9.58 16.32
N ALA A 255 -27.40 -9.81 17.39
CA ALA A 255 -27.86 -9.51 18.75
C ALA A 255 -28.01 -8.00 18.95
N LEU A 256 -27.05 -7.20 18.41
CA LEU A 256 -27.10 -5.74 18.49
C LEU A 256 -28.31 -5.17 17.74
N ILE A 257 -28.59 -5.67 16.53
CA ILE A 257 -29.76 -5.25 15.74
C ILE A 257 -31.05 -5.61 16.48
N ALA A 258 -31.13 -6.80 17.08
CA ALA A 258 -32.30 -7.23 17.87
C ALA A 258 -32.56 -6.30 19.08
N LEU A 259 -31.49 -5.81 19.73
CA LEU A 259 -31.61 -4.85 20.84
C LEU A 259 -32.12 -3.48 20.34
N ILE A 260 -31.63 -3.01 19.17
CA ILE A 260 -32.07 -1.74 18.57
C ILE A 260 -33.56 -1.83 18.19
N VAL A 261 -33.95 -2.96 17.60
CA VAL A 261 -35.38 -3.22 17.25
C VAL A 261 -36.27 -3.17 18.49
N LYS A 262 -35.82 -3.77 19.61
CA LYS A 262 -36.59 -3.84 20.85
C LYS A 262 -36.74 -2.45 21.53
N LYS A 263 -35.75 -1.55 21.36
CA LYS A 263 -35.77 -0.18 21.90
C LYS A 263 -36.55 0.82 21.04
N GLY A 264 -36.79 0.54 19.76
CA GLY A 264 -37.47 1.45 18.84
C GLY A 264 -38.97 1.49 19.08
N LYS A 265 -39.50 2.57 19.64
CA LYS A 265 -40.96 2.84 19.72
C LYS A 265 -41.48 3.10 18.30
N GLY A 266 -42.25 2.14 17.77
CA GLY A 266 -42.61 2.06 16.39
C GLY A 266 -43.81 2.91 15.94
N ASN A 267 -43.62 4.21 15.74
CA ASN A 267 -44.67 5.06 15.15
C ASN A 267 -44.43 5.39 13.65
N LYS A 268 -43.46 4.74 12.99
CA LYS A 268 -43.18 4.96 11.55
C LYS A 268 -43.68 3.79 10.71
N GLN A 269 -44.34 4.13 9.60
CA GLN A 269 -44.82 3.15 8.60
C GLN A 269 -43.70 2.21 8.17
N LEU A 270 -43.99 0.90 8.11
CA LEU A 270 -43.08 -0.19 7.74
C LEU A 270 -41.83 -0.38 8.63
N HIS A 271 -41.77 0.22 9.82
CA HIS A 271 -40.62 0.10 10.72
C HIS A 271 -40.32 -1.36 11.08
N VAL A 272 -41.34 -2.13 11.48
CA VAL A 272 -41.19 -3.54 11.86
C VAL A 272 -40.73 -4.37 10.66
N PHE A 273 -41.28 -4.16 9.46
CA PHE A 273 -40.88 -4.84 8.24
C PHE A 273 -39.42 -4.55 7.93
N THR A 274 -39.02 -3.27 7.93
CA THR A 274 -37.65 -2.86 7.59
C THR A 274 -36.61 -3.50 8.50
N PHE A 275 -36.81 -3.43 9.82
CA PHE A 275 -35.86 -3.99 10.76
C PHE A 275 -35.82 -5.51 10.76
N ARG A 276 -36.96 -6.17 10.54
CA ARG A 276 -37.01 -7.63 10.39
C ARG A 276 -36.26 -8.08 9.13
N GLN A 277 -36.37 -7.33 8.03
CA GLN A 277 -35.59 -7.57 6.82
C GLN A 277 -34.09 -7.34 7.04
N ILE A 278 -33.70 -6.27 7.74
CA ILE A 278 -32.29 -6.01 8.10
C ILE A 278 -31.75 -7.16 8.94
N GLN A 279 -32.50 -7.61 9.95
CA GLN A 279 -32.10 -8.72 10.80
C GLN A 279 -31.94 -10.03 9.99
N GLU A 280 -32.88 -10.32 9.08
CA GLU A 280 -32.82 -11.50 8.22
C GLU A 280 -31.64 -11.45 7.25
N ASN A 281 -31.39 -10.30 6.63
CA ASN A 281 -30.27 -10.08 5.73
C ASN A 281 -28.92 -10.24 6.46
N VAL A 282 -28.76 -9.68 7.65
CA VAL A 282 -27.55 -9.85 8.46
C VAL A 282 -27.34 -11.30 8.88
N ILE A 283 -28.41 -12.04 9.21
CA ILE A 283 -28.33 -13.47 9.56
C ILE A 283 -27.82 -14.32 8.40
N HIS A 284 -28.35 -14.07 7.20
CA HIS A 284 -28.04 -14.89 6.03
C HIS A 284 -26.77 -14.47 5.31
N GLN A 285 -26.33 -13.23 5.49
CA GLN A 285 -25.23 -12.62 4.75
C GLN A 285 -24.07 -12.07 5.63
N SER A 286 -24.00 -12.48 6.91
CA SER A 286 -22.94 -12.03 7.83
C SER A 286 -21.52 -12.26 7.28
N ASN A 287 -21.26 -13.45 6.71
CA ASN A 287 -19.96 -13.76 6.10
C ASN A 287 -19.63 -12.85 4.92
N SER A 288 -20.65 -12.52 4.13
CA SER A 288 -20.53 -11.64 2.99
C SER A 288 -20.18 -10.21 3.40
N MET A 289 -20.87 -9.71 4.43
CA MET A 289 -20.60 -8.40 5.02
C MET A 289 -19.19 -8.33 5.64
N ALA A 290 -18.76 -9.41 6.31
CA ALA A 290 -17.42 -9.51 6.87
C ALA A 290 -16.34 -9.50 5.78
N ILE A 291 -16.50 -10.30 4.72
CA ILE A 291 -15.57 -10.33 3.58
C ILE A 291 -15.52 -8.95 2.89
N SER A 292 -16.66 -8.32 2.68
CA SER A 292 -16.71 -6.98 2.09
C SER A 292 -16.02 -5.95 2.97
N SER A 293 -16.22 -6.01 4.30
CA SER A 293 -15.53 -5.14 5.26
C SER A 293 -14.02 -5.32 5.22
N LEU A 294 -13.54 -6.57 5.12
CA LEU A 294 -12.11 -6.86 5.02
C LEU A 294 -11.50 -6.37 3.70
N LEU A 295 -12.24 -6.45 2.59
CA LEU A 295 -11.79 -5.94 1.30
C LEU A 295 -11.74 -4.40 1.28
N ILE A 296 -12.77 -3.75 1.85
CA ILE A 296 -12.78 -2.29 2.01
C ILE A 296 -11.65 -1.88 2.95
N LEU A 297 -11.42 -2.60 4.04
CA LEU A 297 -10.30 -2.37 4.96
C LEU A 297 -8.96 -2.44 4.20
N ALA A 298 -8.74 -3.48 3.40
CA ALA A 298 -7.52 -3.59 2.60
C ALA A 298 -7.35 -2.40 1.64
N ALA A 299 -8.42 -1.99 0.95
CA ALA A 299 -8.41 -0.82 0.08
C ALA A 299 -8.06 0.47 0.84
N LEU A 300 -8.71 0.70 1.99
CA LEU A 300 -8.47 1.89 2.82
C LEU A 300 -7.06 1.91 3.42
N CYS A 301 -6.54 0.76 3.85
CA CYS A 301 -5.17 0.64 4.36
C CYS A 301 -4.14 0.91 3.26
N CYS A 302 -4.32 0.27 2.10
CA CYS A 302 -3.42 0.47 0.97
C CYS A 302 -3.42 1.93 0.49
N PHE A 303 -4.61 2.55 0.37
CA PHE A 303 -4.72 3.93 -0.09
C PHE A 303 -4.17 4.93 0.96
N GLY A 304 -4.55 4.75 2.23
CA GLY A 304 -4.07 5.58 3.32
C GLY A 304 -2.55 5.51 3.50
N ALA A 305 -1.98 4.31 3.44
CA ALA A 305 -0.54 4.11 3.51
C ALA A 305 0.18 4.70 2.29
N GLY A 306 -0.30 4.39 1.07
CA GLY A 306 0.32 4.87 -0.16
C GLY A 306 0.37 6.39 -0.26
N VAL A 307 -0.73 7.09 0.02
CA VAL A 307 -0.77 8.56 0.00
C VAL A 307 0.00 9.15 1.20
N GLY A 308 -0.08 8.53 2.37
CA GLY A 308 0.66 8.98 3.55
C GLY A 308 2.17 8.94 3.32
N ILE A 309 2.68 7.88 2.71
CA ILE A 309 4.10 7.74 2.34
C ILE A 309 4.46 8.74 1.23
N ALA A 310 3.65 8.86 0.17
CA ALA A 310 3.90 9.78 -0.93
C ALA A 310 3.92 11.25 -0.50
N GLY A 311 3.04 11.63 0.44
CA GLY A 311 2.91 13.01 0.91
C GLY A 311 4.08 13.53 1.76
N THR A 312 4.95 12.64 2.24
CA THR A 312 6.14 13.02 3.03
C THR A 312 7.42 13.06 2.21
N ASN A 313 7.36 12.71 0.93
CA ASN A 313 8.49 12.81 0.02
C ASN A 313 8.72 14.25 -0.44
N ASN A 314 9.24 15.08 0.44
CA ASN A 314 9.88 16.35 0.06
C ASN A 314 11.25 16.03 -0.54
N LEU A 315 11.29 15.77 -1.83
CA LEU A 315 12.48 15.47 -2.63
C LEU A 315 13.51 16.61 -2.68
N SER A 316 13.18 17.79 -2.13
CA SER A 316 13.97 19.00 -2.30
C SER A 316 14.55 19.59 -1.01
N SER A 317 14.28 19.04 0.17
CA SER A 317 14.79 19.63 1.41
C SER A 317 16.09 18.97 1.85
N GLY A 318 17.22 19.63 1.56
CA GLY A 318 18.53 19.27 2.10
C GLY A 318 19.51 18.60 1.12
N HIS A 319 19.20 18.59 -0.17
CA HIS A 319 20.12 18.13 -1.21
C HIS A 319 21.16 19.19 -1.54
N VAL A 320 22.42 18.82 -1.47
CA VAL A 320 23.56 19.72 -1.74
C VAL A 320 24.50 19.14 -2.79
N ILE A 321 24.78 17.84 -2.74
CA ILE A 321 25.76 17.14 -3.55
C ILE A 321 25.04 16.29 -4.60
N ASP A 322 25.34 16.54 -5.89
CA ASP A 322 24.73 15.82 -7.01
C ASP A 322 25.48 14.54 -7.39
N TYR A 323 26.81 14.58 -7.32
CA TYR A 323 27.69 13.45 -7.63
C TYR A 323 28.83 13.35 -6.62
N THR A 324 29.28 12.13 -6.37
CA THR A 324 30.53 11.84 -5.68
C THR A 324 31.35 10.92 -6.56
N PHE A 325 32.60 11.32 -6.82
CA PHE A 325 33.56 10.56 -7.60
C PHE A 325 34.62 9.97 -6.69
N GLU A 326 35.09 8.76 -7.04
CA GLU A 326 36.17 8.06 -6.38
C GLU A 326 37.25 7.69 -7.41
N ASP A 327 38.51 7.66 -6.96
CA ASP A 327 39.62 7.14 -7.78
C ASP A 327 40.49 6.25 -6.90
N HIS A 328 40.18 4.95 -6.97
CA HIS A 328 40.93 3.92 -6.26
C HIS A 328 42.28 3.59 -6.92
N THR A 329 42.56 4.16 -8.09
CA THR A 329 43.83 3.95 -8.82
C THR A 329 44.89 4.95 -8.46
N ALA A 330 44.52 6.06 -7.80
CA ALA A 330 45.46 7.09 -7.39
C ALA A 330 46.41 6.57 -6.29
N GLU A 331 47.74 6.64 -6.54
CA GLU A 331 48.74 6.24 -5.54
C GLU A 331 48.81 7.27 -4.38
N ASP A 332 48.38 8.49 -4.59
CA ASP A 332 48.35 9.57 -3.60
C ASP A 332 46.96 10.22 -3.58
N SER A 333 46.35 10.32 -2.41
CA SER A 333 45.06 10.96 -2.18
C SER A 333 44.98 12.42 -2.69
N SER A 334 46.12 13.12 -2.78
CA SER A 334 46.20 14.48 -3.33
C SER A 334 46.03 14.57 -4.86
N GLN A 335 46.13 13.43 -5.58
CA GLN A 335 45.97 13.37 -7.03
C GLN A 335 44.54 13.06 -7.47
N VAL A 336 43.65 12.68 -6.57
CA VAL A 336 42.27 12.27 -6.89
C VAL A 336 41.53 13.39 -7.60
N LEU A 337 41.45 14.58 -7.05
CA LEU A 337 40.76 15.72 -7.67
C LEU A 337 41.36 16.13 -9.03
N PRO A 338 42.73 16.29 -9.18
CA PRO A 338 43.33 16.52 -10.46
C PRO A 338 43.02 15.47 -11.53
N ASN A 339 43.06 14.17 -11.15
CA ASN A 339 42.78 13.07 -12.06
C ASN A 339 41.33 13.12 -12.57
N ILE A 340 40.35 13.25 -11.67
CA ILE A 340 38.94 13.35 -12.01
C ILE A 340 38.69 14.56 -12.92
N LYS A 341 39.26 15.72 -12.61
CA LYS A 341 39.16 16.92 -13.48
C LYS A 341 39.74 16.68 -14.86
N ALA A 342 40.86 15.96 -14.98
CA ALA A 342 41.47 15.63 -16.26
C ALA A 342 40.51 14.74 -17.11
N VAL A 343 39.96 13.68 -16.54
CA VAL A 343 39.04 12.77 -17.25
C VAL A 343 37.75 13.49 -17.64
N LEU A 344 37.15 14.29 -16.74
CA LEU A 344 35.95 15.08 -17.06
C LEU A 344 36.22 16.08 -18.20
N LYS A 345 37.40 16.69 -18.25
CA LYS A 345 37.81 17.62 -19.30
C LYS A 345 38.03 16.89 -20.64
N GLU A 346 38.68 15.73 -20.62
CA GLU A 346 38.89 14.88 -21.82
C GLU A 346 37.57 14.49 -22.47
N ASN A 347 36.56 14.18 -21.67
CA ASN A 347 35.24 13.81 -22.13
C ASN A 347 34.27 15.01 -22.29
N SER A 348 34.77 16.25 -22.20
CA SER A 348 33.96 17.47 -22.35
C SER A 348 32.80 17.60 -21.36
N LEU A 349 32.92 17.00 -20.19
CA LEU A 349 31.90 16.99 -19.12
C LEU A 349 32.16 18.05 -18.03
N GLU A 350 33.29 18.75 -18.06
CA GLU A 350 33.66 19.75 -17.04
C GLU A 350 32.59 20.83 -16.83
N ASN A 351 31.95 21.30 -17.92
CA ASN A 351 30.90 22.32 -17.88
C ASN A 351 29.57 21.85 -17.31
N GLN A 352 29.40 20.55 -17.09
CA GLN A 352 28.17 19.99 -16.49
C GLN A 352 28.12 20.25 -14.97
N PHE A 353 29.27 20.56 -14.35
CA PHE A 353 29.38 20.80 -12.93
C PHE A 353 29.70 22.29 -12.66
N SER A 354 29.00 22.88 -11.71
CA SER A 354 29.26 24.23 -11.23
C SER A 354 30.42 24.25 -10.25
N GLU A 355 30.61 23.18 -9.51
CA GLU A 355 31.62 23.05 -8.48
C GLU A 355 32.07 21.59 -8.30
N LEU A 356 33.38 21.43 -8.05
CA LEU A 356 34.06 20.18 -7.70
C LEU A 356 34.94 20.44 -6.48
N PHE A 357 34.70 19.75 -5.36
CA PHE A 357 35.47 19.95 -4.11
C PHE A 357 35.77 18.61 -3.43
N GLU A 358 36.85 18.60 -2.67
CA GLU A 358 37.30 17.41 -1.93
C GLU A 358 36.55 17.25 -0.63
N MET A 359 36.40 16.00 -0.19
CA MET A 359 35.96 15.58 1.13
C MET A 359 36.90 14.51 1.64
N ARG A 360 37.81 14.89 2.55
CA ARG A 360 38.80 13.99 3.12
C ARG A 360 38.27 13.33 4.39
N VAL A 361 38.27 12.02 4.41
CA VAL A 361 37.81 11.18 5.52
C VAL A 361 38.90 10.20 5.88
N GLY A 362 39.38 10.24 7.11
CA GLY A 362 40.40 9.34 7.62
C GLY A 362 39.96 8.58 8.84
N ARG A 363 40.87 7.79 9.41
CA ARG A 363 40.72 7.17 10.72
C ARG A 363 41.86 7.50 11.60
N ILE A 364 41.63 7.49 12.90
CA ILE A 364 42.73 7.66 13.85
C ILE A 364 43.80 6.58 13.63
N ARG A 365 45.05 6.97 13.56
CA ARG A 365 46.21 6.10 13.45
C ARG A 365 47.08 6.31 14.66
N THR A 366 47.35 5.27 15.42
CA THR A 366 48.27 5.30 16.59
C THR A 366 49.37 4.29 16.40
N THR A 367 50.55 4.62 16.95
CA THR A 367 51.74 3.78 16.84
C THR A 367 51.81 2.70 17.94
N GLU A 368 51.08 2.86 19.05
CA GLU A 368 51.37 2.05 20.25
C GLU A 368 50.28 1.11 20.72
N ASP A 369 48.99 1.51 20.67
CA ASP A 369 47.89 0.66 21.14
C ASP A 369 46.57 1.07 20.56
N TYR A 370 45.99 0.29 19.65
CA TYR A 370 44.76 0.57 18.99
C TYR A 370 43.54 0.62 19.95
N ASP A 371 43.59 -0.17 21.02
CA ASP A 371 42.43 -0.27 21.94
C ASP A 371 42.25 0.97 22.83
N ASN A 372 43.31 1.80 23.01
CA ASN A 372 43.30 3.02 23.81
C ASN A 372 43.43 4.31 22.99
N ALA A 373 43.32 4.23 21.67
CA ALA A 373 43.45 5.40 20.79
C ALA A 373 42.30 6.41 20.94
N TYR A 374 41.18 6.01 21.47
CA TYR A 374 39.99 6.84 21.64
C TYR A 374 39.19 6.45 22.88
N SER A 375 38.84 7.45 23.71
CA SER A 375 37.89 7.29 24.80
C SER A 375 36.87 8.45 24.79
N MET A 376 35.59 8.09 24.95
CA MET A 376 34.50 9.05 25.13
C MET A 376 33.77 8.84 26.47
N ASP A 377 34.44 8.35 27.50
CA ASP A 377 33.84 8.04 28.79
C ASP A 377 33.05 9.20 29.38
N ALA A 378 33.56 10.44 29.26
CA ALA A 378 32.87 11.62 29.77
C ALA A 378 31.52 11.88 29.06
N VAL A 379 31.41 11.59 27.76
CA VAL A 379 30.15 11.67 26.98
C VAL A 379 29.20 10.57 27.44
N MET A 380 29.72 9.35 27.59
CA MET A 380 28.91 8.19 28.01
C MET A 380 28.37 8.37 29.44
N ASP A 381 29.17 8.87 30.37
CA ASP A 381 28.73 9.13 31.74
C ASP A 381 27.72 10.28 31.81
N SER A 382 27.88 11.32 30.98
CA SER A 382 26.90 12.39 30.87
C SER A 382 25.57 11.87 30.32
N LEU A 383 25.59 11.00 29.31
CA LEU A 383 24.38 10.36 28.80
C LEU A 383 23.72 9.44 29.83
N ARG A 384 24.50 8.66 30.61
CA ARG A 384 24.00 7.79 31.71
C ARG A 384 23.30 8.60 32.81
N SER A 385 23.72 9.85 33.02
CA SER A 385 23.10 10.73 34.01
C SER A 385 21.69 11.24 33.63
N LEU A 386 21.34 11.16 32.33
CA LEU A 386 20.03 11.56 31.83
C LEU A 386 18.93 10.56 32.23
N PRO A 387 17.64 10.95 32.26
CA PRO A 387 16.53 10.04 32.55
C PRO A 387 16.52 8.84 31.60
N GLN A 388 16.15 7.68 32.16
CA GLN A 388 16.07 6.44 31.37
C GLN A 388 15.00 6.54 30.29
N SER A 389 15.42 6.26 29.05
CA SER A 389 14.55 6.25 27.88
C SER A 389 15.12 5.29 26.83
N GLU A 390 14.27 4.81 25.92
CA GLU A 390 14.69 3.96 24.82
C GLU A 390 15.73 4.65 23.93
N ASP A 391 15.55 5.94 23.65
CA ASP A 391 16.49 6.74 22.84
C ASP A 391 17.86 6.89 23.51
N ARG A 392 17.90 7.04 24.85
CA ARG A 392 19.14 7.07 25.59
C ARG A 392 19.87 5.74 25.51
N ASP A 393 19.16 4.64 25.71
CA ASP A 393 19.77 3.30 25.73
C ASP A 393 20.27 2.91 24.32
N VAL A 394 19.59 3.36 23.27
CA VAL A 394 20.08 3.21 21.88
C VAL A 394 21.32 4.06 21.61
N LEU A 395 21.36 5.32 22.08
CA LEU A 395 22.55 6.16 21.95
C LEU A 395 23.75 5.57 22.66
N LEU A 396 23.58 5.13 23.92
CA LEU A 396 24.65 4.49 24.69
C LEU A 396 25.17 3.24 23.97
N ASN A 397 24.29 2.45 23.40
CA ASN A 397 24.68 1.26 22.64
C ASN A 397 25.45 1.64 21.37
N ASN A 398 24.95 2.57 20.56
CA ASN A 398 25.59 2.96 19.31
C ASN A 398 26.95 3.61 19.55
N LEU A 399 27.04 4.51 20.50
CA LEU A 399 28.32 5.16 20.85
C LEU A 399 29.30 4.20 21.49
N GLY A 400 28.83 3.17 22.22
CA GLY A 400 29.68 2.12 22.78
C GLY A 400 30.41 1.27 21.73
N TYR A 401 29.89 1.23 20.49
CA TYR A 401 30.57 0.61 19.36
C TYR A 401 31.51 1.54 18.60
N ALA A 402 31.48 2.86 18.89
CA ALA A 402 32.34 3.85 18.22
C ALA A 402 33.74 3.89 18.86
N THR A 403 34.39 2.74 19.01
CA THR A 403 35.74 2.60 19.59
C THR A 403 36.83 3.16 18.66
N TYR A 404 36.51 3.37 17.38
CA TYR A 404 37.41 3.80 16.32
C TYR A 404 36.72 4.81 15.41
N PRO A 405 36.58 6.09 15.83
CA PRO A 405 35.86 7.08 15.07
C PRO A 405 36.56 7.42 13.76
N TYR A 406 35.74 7.72 12.76
CA TYR A 406 36.23 8.40 11.57
C TYR A 406 36.55 9.86 11.89
N LEU A 407 37.51 10.41 11.15
CA LEU A 407 37.95 11.80 11.23
C LEU A 407 37.56 12.49 9.91
N ILE A 408 37.05 13.72 10.01
CA ILE A 408 36.62 14.52 8.87
C ILE A 408 37.42 15.83 8.89
N CYS A 409 37.93 16.28 7.75
CA CYS A 409 38.66 17.52 7.62
C CYS A 409 37.72 18.73 7.71
N LEU A 410 38.04 19.70 8.57
CA LEU A 410 37.19 20.86 8.85
C LEU A 410 36.99 21.76 7.62
N SER A 411 38.04 22.02 6.86
CA SER A 411 37.93 22.88 5.67
C SER A 411 36.98 22.32 4.63
N ASP A 412 37.05 21.00 4.41
CA ASP A 412 36.20 20.29 3.45
C ASP A 412 34.72 20.27 3.92
N TYR A 413 34.49 20.03 5.21
CA TYR A 413 33.16 20.09 5.79
C TYR A 413 32.56 21.49 5.78
N ASN A 414 33.37 22.51 6.04
CA ASN A 414 32.94 23.89 5.97
C ASN A 414 32.55 24.30 4.54
N ARG A 415 33.23 23.76 3.51
CA ARG A 415 32.81 23.97 2.13
C ARG A 415 31.43 23.40 1.86
N LEU A 416 31.15 22.22 2.38
CA LEU A 416 29.85 21.61 2.31
C LEU A 416 28.77 22.42 3.05
N LEU A 417 29.08 22.93 4.24
CA LEU A 417 28.18 23.80 5.00
C LEU A 417 27.85 25.09 4.24
N GLU A 418 28.85 25.73 3.63
CA GLU A 418 28.66 26.94 2.82
C GLU A 418 27.68 26.67 1.65
N LEU A 419 27.88 25.59 0.91
CA LEU A 419 27.00 25.18 -0.20
C LEU A 419 25.58 24.85 0.28
N SER A 420 25.43 24.33 1.50
CA SER A 420 24.13 24.04 2.10
C SER A 420 23.45 25.28 2.74
N GLY A 421 24.10 26.43 2.70
CA GLY A 421 23.60 27.66 3.33
C GLY A 421 23.70 27.66 4.86
N ASN A 422 24.45 26.75 5.45
CA ASN A 422 24.70 26.66 6.88
C ASN A 422 25.95 27.49 7.29
N PRO A 423 26.01 28.00 8.53
CA PRO A 423 27.19 28.71 9.01
C PRO A 423 28.40 27.76 9.12
N ALA A 424 29.55 28.24 8.74
CA ALA A 424 30.80 27.50 8.87
C ALA A 424 31.15 27.26 10.36
N LEU A 425 31.69 26.07 10.63
CA LEU A 425 32.16 25.68 11.95
C LEU A 425 33.50 26.39 12.25
N GLN A 426 33.63 26.88 13.46
CA GLN A 426 34.91 27.46 13.96
C GLN A 426 35.38 26.58 15.12
N LEU A 427 36.48 25.86 14.93
CA LEU A 427 37.07 24.96 15.90
C LEU A 427 38.50 25.40 16.22
N GLY A 428 38.85 25.45 17.50
CA GLY A 428 40.22 25.64 17.96
C GLY A 428 41.06 24.36 17.82
N GLU A 429 42.40 24.48 17.98
CA GLU A 429 43.34 23.36 17.81
C GLU A 429 42.99 22.09 18.69
N LYS A 430 42.34 22.28 19.84
CA LYS A 430 41.96 21.22 20.78
C LYS A 430 40.44 21.06 20.84
N GLU A 431 39.74 21.39 19.79
CA GLU A 431 38.30 21.27 19.70
C GLU A 431 37.89 20.35 18.53
N ALA A 432 36.79 19.65 18.69
CA ALA A 432 36.21 18.83 17.66
C ALA A 432 34.70 19.01 17.66
N ALA A 433 34.06 18.89 16.47
CA ALA A 433 32.62 18.79 16.36
C ALA A 433 32.24 17.33 16.09
N VAL A 434 31.06 16.94 16.56
CA VAL A 434 30.53 15.60 16.35
C VAL A 434 29.73 15.53 15.06
N TYR A 435 30.00 14.55 14.23
CA TYR A 435 29.22 14.20 13.05
C TYR A 435 28.53 12.86 13.26
N ILE A 436 27.24 12.79 12.93
CA ILE A 436 26.46 11.56 12.90
C ILE A 436 25.57 11.62 11.65
N ASP A 437 25.68 10.60 10.80
CA ASP A 437 24.81 10.52 9.64
C ASP A 437 23.33 10.46 10.05
N THR A 438 22.49 11.13 9.28
CA THR A 438 21.05 11.18 9.50
C THR A 438 20.39 9.81 9.55
N GLU A 439 21.02 8.76 9.04
CA GLU A 439 20.54 7.37 9.14
C GLU A 439 20.63 6.80 10.56
N PHE A 440 21.60 7.24 11.34
CA PHE A 440 21.86 6.71 12.69
C PHE A 440 21.24 7.53 13.82
N THR A 441 20.62 8.68 13.49
CA THR A 441 20.04 9.55 14.51
C THR A 441 18.59 9.89 14.25
N THR A 442 17.89 10.39 15.27
CA THR A 442 16.54 10.94 15.21
C THR A 442 16.55 12.30 15.88
N VAL A 443 15.54 13.15 15.60
CA VAL A 443 15.42 14.48 16.22
C VAL A 443 15.54 14.40 17.76
N SER A 444 14.94 13.39 18.38
CA SER A 444 14.99 13.17 19.84
C SER A 444 16.39 12.83 20.32
N ARG A 445 17.12 11.95 19.61
CA ARG A 445 18.49 11.54 19.95
C ARG A 445 19.49 12.64 19.71
N THR A 446 19.35 13.39 18.61
CA THR A 446 20.18 14.55 18.33
C THR A 446 20.01 15.62 19.41
N ALA A 447 18.77 15.92 19.83
CA ALA A 447 18.51 16.87 20.90
C ALA A 447 19.13 16.43 22.24
N MET A 448 19.05 15.12 22.55
CA MET A 448 19.66 14.56 23.76
C MET A 448 21.19 14.63 23.73
N LEU A 449 21.81 14.34 22.59
CA LEU A 449 23.26 14.45 22.46
C LEU A 449 23.71 15.91 22.48
N ASN A 450 22.98 16.83 21.84
CA ASN A 450 23.26 18.28 21.93
C ASN A 450 23.18 18.80 23.37
N GLN A 451 22.27 18.27 24.19
CA GLN A 451 22.22 18.60 25.62
C GLN A 451 23.51 18.20 26.35
N VAL A 452 24.09 17.06 25.99
CA VAL A 452 25.39 16.61 26.55
C VAL A 452 26.55 17.47 26.01
N LEU A 453 26.56 17.75 24.70
CA LEU A 453 27.59 18.54 24.06
C LEU A 453 27.63 20.00 24.55
N ALA A 454 26.51 20.55 24.98
CA ALA A 454 26.45 21.89 25.62
C ALA A 454 27.32 22.00 26.88
N GLY A 455 27.68 20.86 27.50
CA GLY A 455 28.62 20.81 28.62
C GLY A 455 30.11 20.78 28.20
N HIS A 456 30.40 20.84 26.91
CA HIS A 456 31.76 20.72 26.34
C HIS A 456 32.56 19.53 26.90
N PRO A 457 32.02 18.28 26.82
CA PRO A 457 32.70 17.11 27.38
C PRO A 457 34.03 16.89 26.67
N LYS A 458 34.97 16.28 27.40
CA LYS A 458 36.27 15.91 26.87
C LYS A 458 36.24 14.49 26.34
N VAL A 459 36.85 14.28 25.19
CA VAL A 459 37.20 12.97 24.64
C VAL A 459 38.73 12.88 24.57
N GLU A 460 39.24 11.68 24.66
CA GLU A 460 40.69 11.45 24.53
C GLU A 460 40.97 10.89 23.14
N LEU A 461 41.86 11.55 22.40
CA LEU A 461 42.40 11.12 21.12
C LEU A 461 43.90 10.92 21.28
N ASP A 462 44.36 9.69 21.11
CA ASP A 462 45.79 9.30 21.26
C ASP A 462 46.43 9.87 22.52
N GLY A 463 45.72 9.73 23.68
CA GLY A 463 46.10 10.24 24.98
C GLY A 463 46.00 11.77 25.14
N SER A 464 45.56 12.50 24.14
CA SER A 464 45.36 13.96 24.18
C SER A 464 43.92 14.34 24.40
N PRO A 465 43.59 15.19 25.38
CA PRO A 465 42.20 15.61 25.62
C PRO A 465 41.75 16.64 24.56
N ILE A 466 40.62 16.36 23.92
CA ILE A 466 39.97 17.24 22.95
C ILE A 466 38.58 17.59 23.49
N HIS A 467 38.17 18.85 23.36
CA HIS A 467 36.84 19.32 23.76
C HIS A 467 35.85 19.15 22.61
N LEU A 468 34.72 18.52 22.87
CA LEU A 468 33.61 18.49 21.92
C LEU A 468 32.83 19.81 22.03
N THR A 469 32.66 20.50 20.90
CA THR A 469 32.01 21.82 20.83
C THR A 469 30.92 21.83 19.76
N GLY A 470 29.96 22.71 19.94
CA GLY A 470 28.85 22.89 18.99
C GLY A 470 27.78 21.84 19.07
N GLU A 471 26.91 21.85 18.09
CA GLU A 471 25.83 20.85 17.91
C GLU A 471 26.27 19.74 16.98
N VAL A 472 25.56 18.60 17.08
CA VAL A 472 25.76 17.46 16.19
C VAL A 472 25.55 17.90 14.74
N GLN A 473 26.54 17.63 13.91
CA GLN A 473 26.51 17.85 12.47
C GLN A 473 25.94 16.62 11.76
N SER A 474 25.15 16.84 10.70
CA SER A 474 24.47 15.74 9.99
C SER A 474 24.23 16.02 8.51
N VAL A 475 24.90 17.04 7.92
CA VAL A 475 24.88 17.26 6.48
C VAL A 475 25.69 16.14 5.81
N ASN A 476 25.10 15.42 4.87
CA ASN A 476 25.74 14.25 4.26
C ASN A 476 27.08 14.63 3.60
N LEU A 477 28.11 13.85 3.91
CA LEU A 477 29.48 14.08 3.43
C LEU A 477 29.64 13.80 1.94
N VAL A 478 28.90 12.83 1.44
CA VAL A 478 28.94 12.31 0.06
C VAL A 478 27.52 11.95 -0.39
N THR A 479 27.34 11.81 -1.68
CA THR A 479 26.06 11.29 -2.24
C THR A 479 25.90 9.81 -2.03
N ASP A 480 27.01 9.11 -1.91
CA ASP A 480 27.07 7.67 -1.80
C ASP A 480 26.79 7.17 -0.37
N ARG A 481 26.38 5.90 -0.30
CA ARG A 481 26.27 5.10 0.91
C ARG A 481 27.53 4.26 1.19
N SER A 482 28.54 4.33 0.37
CA SER A 482 29.84 3.67 0.66
C SER A 482 30.41 4.18 1.98
N ILE A 483 30.08 5.41 2.35
CA ILE A 483 30.40 5.98 3.68
C ILE A 483 29.10 6.35 4.40
N THR A 484 28.70 5.53 5.34
CA THR A 484 27.69 5.84 6.35
C THR A 484 28.36 5.86 7.71
N LEU A 485 28.50 7.03 8.30
CA LEU A 485 29.19 7.22 9.56
C LEU A 485 28.19 7.29 10.72
N SER A 486 28.19 6.24 11.54
CA SER A 486 27.41 6.23 12.78
C SER A 486 27.94 7.23 13.82
N PHE A 487 29.21 7.55 13.74
CA PHE A 487 29.90 8.56 14.55
C PHE A 487 31.22 8.95 13.90
N ALA A 488 31.51 10.25 13.83
CA ALA A 488 32.78 10.77 13.39
C ALA A 488 33.12 12.09 14.13
N LEU A 489 34.37 12.48 14.07
CA LEU A 489 34.86 13.74 14.63
C LEU A 489 35.33 14.65 13.49
N ILE A 490 34.83 15.88 13.43
CA ILE A 490 35.32 16.93 12.55
C ILE A 490 36.44 17.65 13.28
N LEU A 491 37.62 17.65 12.69
CA LEU A 491 38.86 18.22 13.28
C LEU A 491 39.40 19.33 12.43
N PRO A 492 40.07 20.34 13.03
CA PRO A 492 40.93 21.30 12.29
C PRO A 492 41.93 20.56 11.40
N ASP A 493 42.27 21.11 10.24
CA ASP A 493 43.04 20.45 9.19
C ASP A 493 44.40 19.93 9.69
N GLU A 494 45.08 20.67 10.53
CA GLU A 494 46.36 20.25 11.12
C GLU A 494 46.17 19.05 12.07
N SER A 495 45.13 19.07 12.90
CA SER A 495 44.78 17.98 13.81
C SER A 495 44.32 16.75 13.02
N PHE A 496 43.55 16.93 11.96
CA PHE A 496 43.14 15.86 11.07
C PHE A 496 44.34 15.13 10.45
N LEU A 497 45.30 15.89 9.88
CA LEU A 497 46.50 15.33 9.29
C LEU A 497 47.40 14.65 10.35
N TYR A 498 47.50 15.21 11.55
CA TYR A 498 48.25 14.63 12.64
C TYR A 498 47.66 13.26 13.09
N TYR A 499 46.37 13.21 13.42
CA TYR A 499 45.76 11.99 13.93
C TYR A 499 45.51 10.92 12.84
N SER A 500 45.36 11.31 11.58
CA SER A 500 45.29 10.38 10.45
C SER A 500 46.64 9.91 9.93
N GLN A 501 47.72 10.51 10.40
CA GLN A 501 49.10 10.32 9.89
C GLN A 501 49.16 10.48 8.35
N GLY A 502 48.38 11.37 7.78
CA GLY A 502 48.31 11.60 6.33
C GLY A 502 47.68 10.49 5.53
N MET A 503 47.10 9.45 6.17
CA MET A 503 46.39 8.39 5.49
C MET A 503 44.87 8.61 5.60
N TYR A 504 44.28 9.00 4.50
CA TYR A 504 42.82 9.29 4.38
C TYR A 504 42.35 9.00 2.97
N ASP A 505 41.06 8.74 2.84
CA ASP A 505 40.38 8.61 1.56
C ASP A 505 39.87 9.99 1.11
N THR A 506 40.00 10.29 -0.17
CA THR A 506 39.53 11.57 -0.77
C THR A 506 38.37 11.25 -1.71
N TYR A 507 37.23 11.81 -1.40
CA TYR A 507 36.04 11.81 -2.23
C TYR A 507 35.93 13.14 -2.94
N VAL A 508 35.55 13.15 -4.21
CA VAL A 508 35.34 14.41 -4.95
C VAL A 508 33.85 14.61 -5.15
N ASN A 509 33.32 15.57 -4.43
CA ASN A 509 31.90 15.94 -4.53
C ASN A 509 31.70 16.97 -5.65
N ALA A 510 30.56 16.87 -6.34
CA ALA A 510 30.22 17.76 -7.43
C ALA A 510 28.77 18.24 -7.35
N VAL A 511 28.56 19.48 -7.76
CA VAL A 511 27.24 20.11 -7.88
C VAL A 511 26.95 20.38 -9.35
N LEU A 512 25.76 20.03 -9.84
CA LEU A 512 25.36 20.28 -11.23
C LEU A 512 25.29 21.78 -11.55
N SER A 513 25.66 22.11 -12.78
CA SER A 513 25.52 23.47 -13.28
C SER A 513 24.08 23.71 -13.79
N GLU A 514 23.67 24.99 -13.82
CA GLU A 514 22.40 25.36 -14.46
C GLU A 514 22.34 24.98 -15.95
N GLN A 515 23.53 24.89 -16.60
CA GLN A 515 23.63 24.46 -17.99
C GLN A 515 23.32 22.96 -18.17
N ALA A 516 23.66 22.12 -17.19
CA ALA A 516 23.31 20.70 -17.20
C ALA A 516 21.80 20.50 -17.12
N LEU A 517 21.10 21.38 -16.42
CA LEU A 517 19.65 21.32 -16.30
C LEU A 517 18.92 21.69 -17.61
N ASN A 518 19.49 22.61 -18.43
CA ASN A 518 19.01 22.98 -19.77
C ASN A 518 17.48 23.14 -19.91
N GLY A 519 16.79 23.54 -18.83
CA GLY A 519 15.33 23.61 -18.77
C GLY A 519 14.63 22.27 -18.65
N ASN A 520 15.37 21.17 -18.56
CA ASN A 520 14.87 19.82 -18.30
C ASN A 520 14.65 19.60 -16.78
N SER A 521 13.93 18.54 -16.43
CA SER A 521 13.85 18.16 -15.02
C SER A 521 15.21 17.65 -14.52
N LEU A 522 15.48 17.85 -13.23
CA LEU A 522 16.68 17.35 -12.57
C LEU A 522 16.91 15.85 -12.84
N MET A 523 15.84 15.07 -12.86
CA MET A 523 15.87 13.64 -13.16
C MET A 523 16.38 13.33 -14.57
N THR A 524 15.95 14.08 -15.58
CA THR A 524 16.39 13.88 -16.97
C THR A 524 17.87 14.25 -17.10
N ALA A 525 18.31 15.32 -16.43
CA ALA A 525 19.72 15.72 -16.42
C ALA A 525 20.62 14.63 -15.81
N TYR A 526 20.19 14.01 -14.70
CA TYR A 526 20.94 12.88 -14.12
C TYR A 526 21.01 11.68 -15.06
N LEU A 527 19.91 11.29 -15.72
CA LEU A 527 19.90 10.14 -16.63
C LEU A 527 20.84 10.36 -17.81
N ASP A 528 20.77 11.55 -18.44
CA ASP A 528 21.61 11.91 -19.58
C ASP A 528 23.10 12.00 -19.21
N LEU A 529 23.39 12.48 -17.99
CA LEU A 529 24.77 12.61 -17.53
C LEU A 529 25.32 11.26 -17.05
N ASN A 530 24.53 10.44 -16.39
CA ASN A 530 24.94 9.08 -16.00
C ASN A 530 25.30 8.25 -17.24
N GLU A 531 24.48 8.29 -18.33
CA GLU A 531 24.79 7.60 -19.58
C GLU A 531 26.14 8.01 -20.18
N LYS A 532 26.50 9.30 -20.06
CA LYS A 532 27.81 9.79 -20.52
C LYS A 532 28.95 9.43 -19.57
N LEU A 533 28.70 9.40 -18.25
CA LEU A 533 29.69 9.01 -17.26
C LEU A 533 29.97 7.50 -17.32
N ASP A 534 28.98 6.69 -17.64
CA ASP A 534 29.12 5.23 -17.83
C ASP A 534 30.02 4.86 -19.04
N GLU A 535 30.23 5.81 -19.98
CA GLU A 535 31.19 5.67 -21.07
C GLU A 535 32.63 6.01 -20.66
N THR A 536 32.83 6.53 -19.44
CA THR A 536 34.14 6.87 -18.86
C THR A 536 34.60 5.81 -17.87
N ASP A 537 35.92 5.76 -17.59
CA ASP A 537 36.49 4.86 -16.58
C ASP A 537 36.42 5.45 -15.15
N ILE A 538 35.58 6.49 -14.90
CA ILE A 538 35.46 7.12 -13.58
C ILE A 538 34.44 6.36 -12.75
N GLU A 539 34.81 5.97 -11.54
CA GLU A 539 33.87 5.51 -10.54
C GLU A 539 33.11 6.69 -9.93
N TYR A 540 31.78 6.63 -10.01
CA TYR A 540 30.93 7.68 -9.49
C TYR A 540 29.65 7.13 -8.86
N GLU A 541 29.11 7.87 -7.90
CA GLU A 541 27.73 7.72 -7.49
C GLU A 541 26.98 9.04 -7.70
N SER A 542 25.80 8.96 -8.27
CA SER A 542 24.92 10.11 -8.44
C SER A 542 23.87 10.16 -7.33
N TYR A 543 23.41 11.37 -7.04
CA TYR A 543 22.28 11.59 -6.14
C TYR A 543 21.04 10.77 -6.57
N LEU A 544 20.87 10.56 -7.88
CA LEU A 544 19.80 9.70 -8.41
C LEU A 544 19.93 8.26 -7.93
N GLN A 545 21.15 7.67 -7.92
CA GLN A 545 21.38 6.31 -7.46
C GLN A 545 21.11 6.18 -5.95
N ASN A 546 21.49 7.17 -5.16
CA ASN A 546 21.22 7.21 -3.73
C ASN A 546 19.73 7.47 -3.42
N ILE A 547 19.12 8.45 -4.08
CA ILE A 547 17.65 8.65 -4.07
C ILE A 547 16.96 7.38 -4.60
N GLY A 548 17.52 6.76 -5.63
CA GLY A 548 16.97 5.55 -6.20
C GLY A 548 16.72 4.47 -5.18
N ARG A 549 17.65 4.23 -4.28
CA ARG A 549 17.46 3.25 -3.19
C ARG A 549 16.36 3.68 -2.21
N GLN A 550 16.32 4.93 -1.80
CA GLN A 550 15.34 5.43 -0.82
C GLN A 550 13.98 5.75 -1.44
N LEU A 551 13.97 6.41 -2.59
CA LEU A 551 12.77 6.68 -3.38
C LEU A 551 12.15 5.40 -3.92
N PHE A 552 12.96 4.43 -4.31
CA PHE A 552 12.49 3.15 -4.80
C PHE A 552 11.51 2.50 -3.82
N TYR A 553 11.92 2.33 -2.55
CA TYR A 553 11.03 1.75 -1.54
C TYR A 553 9.77 2.58 -1.35
N THR A 554 9.90 3.89 -1.34
CA THR A 554 8.80 4.81 -1.06
C THR A 554 7.88 4.94 -2.26
N ILE A 555 8.43 5.14 -3.45
CA ILE A 555 7.68 5.28 -4.70
C ILE A 555 7.04 3.94 -5.09
N ALA A 556 7.82 2.87 -5.11
CA ALA A 556 7.31 1.54 -5.48
C ALA A 556 6.25 1.06 -4.49
N SER A 557 6.49 1.23 -3.19
CA SER A 557 5.52 0.89 -2.15
C SER A 557 4.24 1.72 -2.28
N SER A 558 4.36 3.04 -2.47
CA SER A 558 3.22 3.93 -2.66
C SER A 558 2.47 3.63 -3.95
N TYR A 559 3.17 3.42 -5.05
CA TYR A 559 2.57 3.09 -6.35
C TYR A 559 1.78 1.79 -6.29
N ILE A 560 2.40 0.71 -5.80
CA ILE A 560 1.75 -0.61 -5.70
C ILE A 560 0.56 -0.55 -4.75
N THR A 561 0.70 0.09 -3.58
CA THR A 561 -0.40 0.17 -2.61
C THR A 561 -1.57 1.00 -3.14
N LEU A 562 -1.34 2.13 -3.78
CA LEU A 562 -2.38 2.95 -4.40
C LEU A 562 -3.09 2.20 -5.52
N TYR A 563 -2.34 1.53 -6.38
CA TYR A 563 -2.89 0.75 -7.47
C TYR A 563 -3.77 -0.40 -6.95
N LEU A 564 -3.29 -1.16 -5.98
CA LEU A 564 -4.06 -2.23 -5.33
C LEU A 564 -5.29 -1.70 -4.61
N ALA A 565 -5.21 -0.53 -3.98
CA ALA A 565 -6.35 0.09 -3.29
C ALA A 565 -7.53 0.32 -4.24
N ILE A 566 -7.26 0.84 -5.43
CA ILE A 566 -8.29 1.09 -6.45
C ILE A 566 -8.94 -0.24 -6.87
N VAL A 567 -8.13 -1.26 -7.12
CA VAL A 567 -8.63 -2.59 -7.50
C VAL A 567 -9.50 -3.21 -6.39
N PHE A 568 -9.01 -3.19 -5.15
CA PHE A 568 -9.76 -3.73 -4.01
C PHE A 568 -11.08 -2.99 -3.78
N LEU A 569 -11.09 -1.67 -3.94
CA LEU A 569 -12.29 -0.86 -3.81
C LEU A 569 -13.34 -1.24 -4.86
N VAL A 570 -12.94 -1.36 -6.12
CA VAL A 570 -13.83 -1.75 -7.23
C VAL A 570 -14.41 -3.15 -6.99
N VAL A 571 -13.57 -4.10 -6.58
CA VAL A 571 -13.98 -5.48 -6.29
C VAL A 571 -14.92 -5.54 -5.10
N ALA A 572 -14.59 -4.86 -4.00
CA ALA A 572 -15.42 -4.81 -2.79
C ALA A 572 -16.81 -4.26 -3.07
N ASN A 573 -16.87 -3.12 -3.78
CA ASN A 573 -18.11 -2.47 -4.16
C ASN A 573 -18.97 -3.36 -5.07
N THR A 574 -18.35 -4.04 -6.01
CA THR A 574 -19.06 -4.98 -6.88
C THR A 574 -19.70 -6.14 -6.08
N ILE A 575 -18.93 -6.72 -5.15
CA ILE A 575 -19.43 -7.82 -4.30
C ILE A 575 -20.64 -7.35 -3.47
N VAL A 576 -20.50 -6.22 -2.78
CA VAL A 576 -21.57 -5.68 -1.90
C VAL A 576 -22.82 -5.33 -2.71
N GLY A 577 -22.64 -4.62 -3.83
CA GLY A 577 -23.74 -4.19 -4.69
C GLY A 577 -24.51 -5.38 -5.27
N VAL A 578 -23.81 -6.35 -5.84
CA VAL A 578 -24.41 -7.57 -6.42
C VAL A 578 -25.15 -8.35 -5.34
N GLN A 579 -24.56 -8.56 -4.17
CA GLN A 579 -25.19 -9.32 -3.09
C GLN A 579 -26.43 -8.64 -2.54
N PHE A 580 -26.42 -7.32 -2.40
CA PHE A 580 -27.61 -6.60 -1.97
C PHE A 580 -28.76 -6.75 -2.98
N LEU A 581 -28.50 -6.50 -4.26
CA LEU A 581 -29.50 -6.61 -5.30
C LEU A 581 -30.06 -8.03 -5.45
N MET A 582 -29.20 -9.03 -5.25
CA MET A 582 -29.64 -10.44 -5.14
C MET A 582 -30.60 -10.67 -3.98
N SER A 583 -30.28 -10.13 -2.81
CA SER A 583 -31.12 -10.25 -1.63
C SER A 583 -32.48 -9.59 -1.84
N GLN A 584 -32.48 -8.44 -2.45
CA GLN A 584 -33.71 -7.68 -2.77
C GLN A 584 -34.60 -8.47 -3.75
N GLN A 585 -34.06 -9.09 -4.77
CA GLN A 585 -34.83 -9.92 -5.70
C GLN A 585 -35.45 -11.13 -5.01
N LYS A 586 -34.74 -11.80 -4.09
CA LYS A 586 -35.30 -12.90 -3.28
C LYS A 586 -36.47 -12.46 -2.40
N THR A 587 -36.52 -11.21 -2.00
CA THR A 587 -37.59 -10.65 -1.16
C THR A 587 -38.67 -9.94 -1.98
N GLY A 588 -38.58 -9.95 -3.31
CA GLY A 588 -39.52 -9.27 -4.23
C GLY A 588 -40.99 -9.59 -3.97
N ARG A 589 -41.33 -10.87 -3.66
CA ARG A 589 -42.70 -11.25 -3.29
C ARG A 589 -43.21 -10.54 -2.04
N ARG A 590 -42.37 -10.32 -1.04
CA ARG A 590 -42.78 -9.62 0.16
C ARG A 590 -43.09 -8.16 -0.15
N TYR A 591 -42.36 -7.55 -1.05
CA TYR A 591 -42.65 -6.19 -1.56
C TYR A 591 -43.97 -6.19 -2.35
N GLN A 592 -44.22 -7.19 -3.21
CA GLN A 592 -45.50 -7.34 -3.93
C GLN A 592 -46.69 -7.48 -2.97
N THR A 593 -46.52 -8.25 -1.88
CA THR A 593 -47.56 -8.37 -0.85
C THR A 593 -47.86 -7.02 -0.20
N LEU A 594 -46.82 -6.22 0.12
CA LEU A 594 -46.99 -4.89 0.69
C LEU A 594 -47.65 -3.92 -0.30
N ILE A 595 -47.34 -4.01 -1.60
CA ILE A 595 -48.00 -3.26 -2.66
C ILE A 595 -49.49 -3.59 -2.70
N ARG A 596 -49.83 -4.88 -2.66
CA ARG A 596 -51.23 -5.33 -2.63
C ARG A 596 -51.99 -4.88 -1.37
N LEU A 597 -51.28 -4.66 -0.26
CA LEU A 597 -51.80 -4.12 1.00
C LEU A 597 -51.88 -2.61 1.01
N GLY A 598 -51.56 -1.90 -0.11
CA GLY A 598 -51.68 -0.46 -0.25
C GLY A 598 -50.44 0.34 0.17
N ALA A 599 -49.27 -0.29 0.30
CA ALA A 599 -48.03 0.47 0.58
C ALA A 599 -47.63 1.34 -0.59
N THR A 600 -47.36 2.63 -0.32
CA THR A 600 -46.95 3.59 -1.34
C THR A 600 -45.51 3.36 -1.81
N TYR A 601 -45.20 3.74 -3.07
CA TYR A 601 -43.86 3.66 -3.62
C TYR A 601 -42.81 4.32 -2.72
N GLU A 602 -43.14 5.49 -2.21
CA GLU A 602 -42.24 6.29 -1.36
C GLU A 602 -41.87 5.53 -0.06
N THR A 603 -42.86 4.90 0.60
CA THR A 603 -42.60 4.12 1.83
C THR A 603 -41.78 2.87 1.57
N LEU A 604 -41.96 2.23 0.41
CA LEU A 604 -41.17 1.08 0.00
C LEU A 604 -39.71 1.49 -0.30
N CYS A 605 -39.49 2.59 -1.02
CA CYS A 605 -38.17 3.13 -1.31
C CYS A 605 -37.46 3.56 -0.02
N GLN A 606 -38.14 4.21 0.93
CA GLN A 606 -37.58 4.54 2.24
C GLN A 606 -37.16 3.30 3.03
N SER A 607 -37.98 2.26 3.00
CA SER A 607 -37.68 0.98 3.67
C SER A 607 -36.45 0.30 3.05
N ALA A 608 -36.41 0.18 1.71
CA ALA A 608 -35.28 -0.39 0.98
C ALA A 608 -34.01 0.46 1.18
N GLY A 609 -34.11 1.79 1.10
CA GLY A 609 -33.00 2.70 1.33
C GLY A 609 -32.36 2.56 2.72
N LYS A 610 -33.15 2.32 3.77
CA LYS A 610 -32.64 2.02 5.13
C LYS A 610 -31.93 0.66 5.17
N GLN A 611 -32.48 -0.35 4.50
CA GLN A 611 -31.83 -1.67 4.43
C GLN A 611 -30.46 -1.58 3.75
N ILE A 612 -30.34 -0.82 2.65
CA ILE A 612 -29.08 -0.56 1.95
C ILE A 612 -28.09 0.15 2.88
N THR A 613 -28.54 1.19 3.57
CA THR A 613 -27.66 1.95 4.48
C THR A 613 -27.06 1.05 5.57
N TRP A 614 -27.83 0.16 6.14
CA TRP A 614 -27.33 -0.76 7.14
C TRP A 614 -26.43 -1.84 6.53
N PHE A 615 -26.82 -2.39 5.38
CA PHE A 615 -26.10 -3.48 4.73
C PHE A 615 -24.73 -3.05 4.18
N MET A 616 -24.65 -1.86 3.59
CA MET A 616 -23.40 -1.30 3.06
C MET A 616 -22.64 -0.45 4.08
N GLY A 617 -23.34 0.33 4.88
CA GLY A 617 -22.71 1.26 5.81
C GLY A 617 -21.98 0.59 6.97
N LEU A 618 -22.47 -0.54 7.49
CA LEU A 618 -21.80 -1.27 8.56
C LEU A 618 -20.42 -1.81 8.16
N PRO A 619 -20.25 -2.50 7.01
CA PRO A 619 -18.94 -2.91 6.52
C PRO A 619 -17.96 -1.75 6.36
N VAL A 620 -18.44 -0.62 5.78
CA VAL A 620 -17.62 0.58 5.58
C VAL A 620 -17.18 1.17 6.93
N LEU A 621 -18.09 1.27 7.89
CA LEU A 621 -17.78 1.82 9.22
C LEU A 621 -16.73 0.98 9.95
N VAL A 622 -16.91 -0.34 9.99
CA VAL A 622 -15.92 -1.24 10.63
C VAL A 622 -14.59 -1.16 9.91
N ALA A 623 -14.58 -1.15 8.56
CA ALA A 623 -13.38 -1.01 7.77
C ALA A 623 -12.67 0.33 8.01
N ALA A 624 -13.40 1.44 8.05
CA ALA A 624 -12.84 2.77 8.28
C ALA A 624 -12.18 2.90 9.66
N VAL A 625 -12.82 2.37 10.72
CA VAL A 625 -12.20 2.35 12.05
C VAL A 625 -10.96 1.47 12.07
N SER A 626 -11.06 0.25 11.51
CA SER A 626 -9.93 -0.69 11.48
C SER A 626 -8.76 -0.19 10.64
N SER A 627 -9.03 0.59 9.57
CA SER A 627 -7.97 1.08 8.66
C SER A 627 -7.05 2.09 9.32
N LEU A 628 -7.51 2.88 10.28
CA LEU A 628 -6.65 3.78 11.05
C LEU A 628 -5.55 3.03 11.80
N PHE A 629 -5.90 1.90 12.40
CA PHE A 629 -4.95 1.03 13.10
C PHE A 629 -4.06 0.25 12.11
N GLY A 630 -4.65 -0.20 11.00
CA GLY A 630 -3.93 -0.90 9.94
C GLY A 630 -2.88 -0.02 9.26
N VAL A 631 -3.21 1.24 8.93
CA VAL A 631 -2.27 2.22 8.36
C VAL A 631 -1.13 2.51 9.34
N ARG A 632 -1.44 2.71 10.64
CA ARG A 632 -0.41 2.89 11.66
C ARG A 632 0.53 1.68 11.74
N ALA A 633 -0.02 0.46 11.69
CA ALA A 633 0.79 -0.75 11.66
C ALA A 633 1.72 -0.78 10.44
N LEU A 634 1.21 -0.42 9.25
CA LEU A 634 2.02 -0.35 8.04
C LEU A 634 3.15 0.66 8.16
N PHE A 635 2.89 1.85 8.71
CA PHE A 635 3.93 2.85 8.93
C PHE A 635 5.00 2.37 9.90
N THR A 636 4.62 1.74 11.01
CA THR A 636 5.60 1.21 11.98
C THR A 636 6.46 0.09 11.41
N GLY A 637 5.99 -0.63 10.39
CA GLY A 637 6.72 -1.75 9.78
C GLY A 637 7.53 -1.41 8.53
N ILE A 638 7.07 -0.43 7.75
CA ILE A 638 7.68 -0.07 6.47
C ILE A 638 8.68 1.09 6.64
N LEU A 639 8.39 2.03 7.54
CA LEU A 639 9.21 3.23 7.71
C LEU A 639 10.47 2.95 8.51
N SER A 640 11.57 3.50 8.02
CA SER A 640 12.85 3.50 8.74
C SER A 640 12.75 4.33 10.03
N SER A 641 13.68 4.12 10.93
CA SER A 641 13.76 4.89 12.20
C SER A 641 13.85 6.41 11.96
N ARG A 642 14.40 6.84 10.83
CA ARG A 642 14.54 8.23 10.40
C ARG A 642 13.17 8.92 10.21
N THR A 643 12.22 8.25 9.59
CA THR A 643 10.90 8.79 9.25
C THR A 643 9.86 8.62 10.35
N ARG A 644 10.19 7.97 11.47
CA ARG A 644 9.25 7.79 12.60
C ARG A 644 8.78 9.10 13.22
N GLY A 645 9.57 10.18 13.14
CA GLY A 645 9.16 11.51 13.62
C GLY A 645 7.97 12.12 12.86
N THR A 646 7.78 11.75 11.60
CA THR A 646 6.71 12.27 10.72
C THR A 646 5.45 11.43 10.72
N VAL A 647 5.39 10.33 11.48
CA VAL A 647 4.24 9.40 11.51
C VAL A 647 2.92 10.10 11.86
N ALA A 648 2.95 11.14 12.70
CA ALA A 648 1.74 11.89 13.06
C ALA A 648 1.16 12.65 11.86
N GLU A 649 1.99 13.28 11.07
CA GLU A 649 1.61 14.00 9.84
C GLU A 649 1.08 13.02 8.79
N MET A 650 1.80 11.91 8.58
CA MET A 650 1.37 10.84 7.69
C MET A 650 0.00 10.27 8.10
N MET A 651 -0.23 10.06 9.39
CA MET A 651 -1.51 9.59 9.91
C MET A 651 -2.62 10.59 9.67
N PHE A 652 -2.34 11.90 9.77
CA PHE A 652 -3.33 12.94 9.48
C PHE A 652 -3.72 12.94 8.00
N VAL A 653 -2.75 12.88 7.10
CA VAL A 653 -2.98 12.77 5.64
C VAL A 653 -3.76 11.50 5.32
N SER A 654 -3.36 10.38 5.89
CA SER A 654 -4.05 9.09 5.69
C SER A 654 -5.49 9.12 6.20
N ALA A 655 -5.74 9.73 7.37
CA ALA A 655 -7.10 9.86 7.91
C ALA A 655 -7.99 10.73 7.01
N ALA A 656 -7.47 11.84 6.48
CA ALA A 656 -8.17 12.68 5.53
C ALA A 656 -8.53 11.90 4.25
N MET A 657 -7.61 11.07 3.74
CA MET A 657 -7.84 10.26 2.55
C MET A 657 -8.81 9.10 2.79
N ILE A 658 -8.77 8.46 3.96
CA ILE A 658 -9.77 7.46 4.37
C ILE A 658 -11.16 8.09 4.40
N LEU A 659 -11.28 9.32 4.92
CA LEU A 659 -12.52 10.07 4.93
C LEU A 659 -13.03 10.34 3.51
N LEU A 660 -12.15 10.76 2.59
CA LEU A 660 -12.46 10.96 1.18
C LEU A 660 -13.01 9.67 0.54
N LEU A 661 -12.38 8.54 0.78
CA LEU A 661 -12.85 7.24 0.27
C LEU A 661 -14.20 6.84 0.88
N CYS A 662 -14.45 7.13 2.15
CA CYS A 662 -15.76 6.94 2.76
C CYS A 662 -16.86 7.77 2.07
N VAL A 663 -16.52 8.97 1.56
CA VAL A 663 -17.45 9.79 0.74
C VAL A 663 -17.71 9.10 -0.60
N ILE A 664 -16.70 8.52 -1.23
CA ILE A 664 -16.86 7.75 -2.49
C ILE A 664 -17.79 6.54 -2.24
N GLU A 665 -17.57 5.80 -1.15
CA GLU A 665 -18.44 4.71 -0.73
C GLU A 665 -19.90 5.17 -0.50
N TYR A 666 -20.09 6.32 0.09
CA TYR A 666 -21.42 6.91 0.26
C TYR A 666 -22.08 7.25 -1.07
N ILE A 667 -21.31 7.79 -2.04
CA ILE A 667 -21.81 8.08 -3.41
C ILE A 667 -22.22 6.76 -4.07
N TYR A 668 -21.39 5.71 -3.99
CA TYR A 668 -21.72 4.39 -4.51
C TYR A 668 -22.99 3.82 -3.88
N MET A 669 -23.14 3.92 -2.56
CA MET A 669 -24.37 3.53 -1.86
C MET A 669 -25.60 4.29 -2.42
N ARG A 670 -25.47 5.55 -2.79
CA ARG A 670 -26.54 6.32 -3.45
C ARG A 670 -26.92 5.76 -4.82
N VAL A 671 -25.92 5.32 -5.60
CA VAL A 671 -26.15 4.66 -6.89
C VAL A 671 -26.91 3.36 -6.72
N VAL A 672 -26.51 2.53 -5.73
CA VAL A 672 -27.23 1.28 -5.42
C VAL A 672 -28.64 1.54 -4.95
N LYS A 673 -28.92 2.60 -4.16
CA LYS A 673 -30.28 3.00 -3.78
C LYS A 673 -31.12 3.35 -5.01
N ARG A 674 -30.62 4.12 -5.94
CA ARG A 674 -31.32 4.45 -7.19
C ARG A 674 -31.65 3.22 -8.03
N SER A 675 -30.74 2.24 -8.08
CA SER A 675 -30.95 0.98 -8.78
C SER A 675 -32.05 0.14 -8.10
N SER A 676 -32.04 0.12 -6.76
CA SER A 676 -33.07 -0.53 -5.95
C SER A 676 -34.47 0.11 -6.15
N ASP A 677 -34.54 1.44 -6.18
CA ASP A 677 -35.81 2.18 -6.38
C ASP A 677 -36.39 1.88 -7.76
N ARG A 678 -35.55 1.83 -8.81
CA ARG A 678 -35.99 1.41 -10.16
C ARG A 678 -36.56 -0.02 -10.17
N TYR A 679 -35.91 -0.94 -9.46
CA TYR A 679 -36.43 -2.32 -9.34
C TYR A 679 -37.79 -2.36 -8.63
N LEU A 680 -38.00 -1.58 -7.56
CA LEU A 680 -39.29 -1.50 -6.87
C LEU A 680 -40.37 -0.91 -7.79
N LEU A 681 -40.02 0.05 -8.64
CA LEU A 681 -40.94 0.59 -9.63
C LEU A 681 -41.45 -0.47 -10.62
N THR A 682 -40.55 -1.37 -11.06
CA THR A 682 -40.97 -2.48 -11.97
C THR A 682 -41.92 -3.48 -11.28
N LEU A 683 -41.86 -3.63 -9.96
CA LEU A 683 -42.79 -4.47 -9.21
C LEU A 683 -44.19 -3.86 -9.05
N MET A 684 -44.33 -2.54 -9.19
CA MET A 684 -45.59 -1.80 -9.12
C MET A 684 -46.32 -1.73 -10.46
N GLN A 685 -45.61 -1.90 -11.57
CA GLN A 685 -46.25 -1.96 -12.87
C GLN A 685 -47.06 -3.25 -12.98
N PRO A 686 -48.34 -3.18 -13.43
CA PRO A 686 -49.14 -4.39 -13.67
C PRO A 686 -48.36 -5.26 -14.68
N GLN A 687 -48.09 -6.52 -14.32
CA GLN A 687 -47.62 -7.50 -15.29
C GLN A 687 -48.66 -7.62 -16.37
N ARG A 688 -48.37 -7.13 -17.58
CA ARG A 688 -49.16 -7.54 -18.74
C ARG A 688 -48.99 -9.06 -18.85
N GLU A 689 -50.06 -9.78 -18.62
CA GLU A 689 -50.17 -11.20 -18.98
C GLU A 689 -50.04 -11.27 -20.51
N GLU A 690 -48.82 -11.60 -20.98
CA GLU A 690 -48.57 -12.10 -22.34
C GLU A 690 -48.59 -13.62 -22.35
#